data_5c82a8c79ab92de5eccb59f761a3f02a
#
_entry.id   5c82a8c79ab92de5eccb59f761a3f02a
#
_cell.length_a   1.000
_cell.length_b   1.000
_cell.length_c   1.000
_cell.angle_alpha   90.00
_cell.angle_beta   90.00
_cell.angle_gamma   90.00
#
_symmetry.space_group_name_H-M   'P 1'
#
loop_
_entity.id
_entity.type
_entity.pdbx_description
1 polymer ?
#
loop_
_entity_poly.entity_id
_entity_poly.type
_entity_poly.pdbx_seq_one_letter_code
_entity_poly.pdbx_strand_id
1 'polypeptide(L)'
;MLATYGQERPEDRPLWLGSVKSNIGHTQAAAGVAGVIKMVQAMRHGVLPASLHVDEPTPHVDWGSGAVRLLTEPVEWPDSERPRRAGVSSFGASGTNAHVILEQAPDTPEAESVPEHVGVVPWVLSARSAEALRGQAAALSGRLAEAPELTPVDVGWSLISTRSVFEHRAVVAGEGRAELVAAVEALAAGESHPDVVHATAPVPVSDAGPVLVFPGQGSQWAGMGAALLDASPVFAARVAECERALSPYVDWSLTDVLRGAEGAAEMSRVDVVQPVLWAVMVSLAAVWAGHGVKPAAVVGHSQGEIAAAVVSGALSLEDGAKVVALRSRALRKLAGGGAMASLGVGQEQAGQLLARLGDQAAAVGVAAVNGPSSTVISGPPQQVAAAVAACQEDGDRARLIDVDYASHGPQIDEIRDELLRELDGIHPNDTSAPGITFYSTVTGGRIDTATVDTAYWVTNLRDQVRFADALEAALADGHRVFIETSTHPVLTIGMQETFEHTGVEAITVPTLRRDHGDRAQLLRALAQAFVAGVDVDWTTLYPASPPPRIVELPTYAFQRERYWLDGDSGRGGDPADLGLISARHPVLAAAVELADGNGHVLTGRLSARSHAWLGEHVVADAVLVPGAALAEWALRAADEVGAGGVEELALQIPLVLPPSGGVRLQVVVGAPGDDGRRDVQVYSRPNGDADPGAAWRCHAEGVLSPPTDRADDDAAGLTGAWPPAGAEPLETEGFYERAAAAGYAYGPSFQGLRGVWQDGADVLAEVVLPEAAGEHGGFGIHPALLDAALHPALLIDQLTTGTDTETTPGQVWLPFAWNGVTLWAAEATTVRVRLSPYEQSADGERALRVTVADAVGAPVLTVDSVAMRPASADQLRAVDTRRSDSLVPPSTGPPCPSP
;
A
#
# COMPACT_ATOMS: atom_id res chain seq x y z
N MET A 1 8.65 51.13 3.38
CA MET A 1 7.26 51.05 3.86
C MET A 1 6.74 52.38 4.33
N LEU A 2 7.42 53.13 5.25
CA LEU A 2 7.04 54.46 5.70
C LEU A 2 6.87 55.46 4.54
N ALA A 3 7.83 55.53 3.65
CA ALA A 3 7.83 56.44 2.50
C ALA A 3 6.83 56.11 1.40
N THR A 4 6.22 54.91 1.42
CA THR A 4 5.23 54.45 0.43
C THR A 4 3.85 54.24 1.04
N TYR A 5 3.69 53.20 1.83
CA TYR A 5 2.42 52.81 2.41
C TYR A 5 2.03 53.58 3.65
N GLY A 6 2.98 54.27 4.28
CA GLY A 6 2.75 55.07 5.47
C GLY A 6 2.32 56.53 5.17
N GLN A 7 2.37 56.95 3.88
CA GLN A 7 2.01 58.31 3.52
C GLN A 7 0.52 58.46 3.27
N GLU A 8 -0.02 59.69 3.49
CA GLU A 8 -1.41 60.02 3.20
C GLU A 8 -2.45 59.16 3.91
N ARG A 9 -2.06 58.59 5.08
CA ARG A 9 -2.97 57.79 5.91
C ARG A 9 -3.48 58.61 7.09
N PRO A 10 -4.78 58.49 7.41
CA PRO A 10 -5.29 59.04 8.66
C PRO A 10 -4.61 58.41 9.89
N GLU A 11 -4.40 59.15 10.96
CA GLU A 11 -3.77 58.65 12.18
C GLU A 11 -4.53 57.52 12.85
N ASP A 12 -5.84 57.49 12.72
CA ASP A 12 -6.73 56.44 13.19
C ASP A 12 -6.75 55.17 12.33
N ARG A 13 -6.09 55.22 11.14
CA ARG A 13 -6.01 54.09 10.20
C ARG A 13 -4.57 53.80 9.74
N PRO A 14 -3.66 53.48 10.66
CA PRO A 14 -2.26 53.24 10.33
C PRO A 14 -2.14 51.95 9.47
N LEU A 15 -1.00 51.85 8.82
CA LEU A 15 -0.56 50.54 8.31
C LEU A 15 -0.05 49.70 9.48
N TRP A 16 -0.69 48.57 9.73
CA TRP A 16 -0.18 47.61 10.72
C TRP A 16 0.95 46.77 10.14
N LEU A 17 2.04 46.67 10.88
CA LEU A 17 3.22 45.89 10.51
C LEU A 17 3.47 44.77 11.51
N GLY A 18 3.55 43.56 11.05
CA GLY A 18 3.85 42.39 11.86
C GLY A 18 4.79 41.40 11.15
N SER A 19 5.27 40.44 11.89
CA SER A 19 6.13 39.35 11.38
C SER A 19 5.65 37.99 11.87
N VAL A 20 5.66 36.98 10.98
CA VAL A 20 5.39 35.58 11.33
C VAL A 20 6.60 34.93 12.01
N LYS A 21 7.80 35.48 11.79
CA LYS A 21 9.05 34.90 12.33
C LYS A 21 9.11 34.92 13.85
N SER A 22 8.49 35.90 14.49
CA SER A 22 8.41 35.97 15.94
C SER A 22 7.52 34.86 16.54
N ASN A 23 6.56 34.33 15.75
CA ASN A 23 5.61 33.30 16.19
C ASN A 23 6.19 31.87 16.01
N ILE A 24 6.89 31.59 14.91
CA ILE A 24 7.31 30.24 14.50
C ILE A 24 8.79 30.13 14.11
N GLY A 25 9.60 31.18 14.31
CA GLY A 25 10.97 31.26 13.83
C GLY A 25 11.08 31.54 12.33
N HIS A 26 12.30 31.60 11.82
CA HIS A 26 12.56 31.79 10.41
C HIS A 26 12.51 30.47 9.64
N THR A 27 11.42 30.21 8.95
CA THR A 27 11.18 28.96 8.22
C THR A 27 11.85 28.92 6.84
N GLN A 28 12.98 29.69 6.65
CA GLN A 28 13.80 29.70 5.43
C GLN A 28 12.95 29.92 4.16
N ALA A 29 12.99 29.00 3.22
CA ALA A 29 12.25 29.06 1.97
C ALA A 29 10.71 29.15 2.15
N ALA A 30 10.18 28.59 3.24
CA ALA A 30 8.75 28.62 3.54
C ALA A 30 8.28 29.94 4.19
N ALA A 31 9.17 30.88 4.54
CA ALA A 31 8.81 32.08 5.30
C ALA A 31 7.80 33.00 4.57
N GLY A 32 7.91 33.12 3.24
CA GLY A 32 6.95 33.88 2.43
C GLY A 32 5.57 33.25 2.43
N VAL A 33 5.48 31.95 2.20
CA VAL A 33 4.22 31.18 2.20
C VAL A 33 3.57 31.18 3.60
N ALA A 34 4.36 31.02 4.66
CA ALA A 34 3.89 31.16 6.04
C ALA A 34 3.24 32.53 6.29
N GLY A 35 3.85 33.61 5.76
CA GLY A 35 3.27 34.97 5.80
C GLY A 35 1.94 35.05 5.05
N VAL A 36 1.83 34.45 3.87
CA VAL A 36 0.58 34.39 3.10
C VAL A 36 -0.51 33.66 3.89
N ILE A 37 -0.21 32.47 4.42
CA ILE A 37 -1.16 31.69 5.24
C ILE A 37 -1.61 32.49 6.47
N LYS A 38 -0.68 33.12 7.20
CA LYS A 38 -0.99 33.96 8.35
C LYS A 38 -1.98 35.06 7.98
N MET A 39 -1.76 35.77 6.87
CA MET A 39 -2.64 36.87 6.45
C MET A 39 -4.00 36.39 5.92
N VAL A 40 -4.07 35.27 5.23
CA VAL A 40 -5.34 34.66 4.81
C VAL A 40 -6.18 34.30 6.03
N GLN A 41 -5.59 33.64 7.03
CA GLN A 41 -6.29 33.29 8.27
C GLN A 41 -6.69 34.55 9.06
N ALA A 42 -5.82 35.54 9.13
CA ALA A 42 -6.14 36.83 9.78
C ALA A 42 -7.37 37.53 9.13
N MET A 43 -7.46 37.51 7.80
CA MET A 43 -8.61 38.02 7.07
C MET A 43 -9.89 37.24 7.39
N ARG A 44 -9.80 35.90 7.41
CA ARG A 44 -10.95 34.99 7.70
C ARG A 44 -11.47 35.18 9.11
N HIS A 45 -10.60 35.32 10.10
CA HIS A 45 -10.97 35.49 11.51
C HIS A 45 -11.17 36.92 11.95
N GLY A 46 -10.92 37.91 11.09
CA GLY A 46 -11.08 39.30 11.41
C GLY A 46 -10.11 39.82 12.48
N VAL A 47 -8.96 39.19 12.68
CA VAL A 47 -7.99 39.53 13.71
C VAL A 47 -6.60 39.65 13.10
N LEU A 48 -5.87 40.72 13.44
CA LEU A 48 -4.46 40.93 13.16
C LEU A 48 -3.65 40.38 14.34
N PRO A 49 -2.95 39.20 14.20
CA PRO A 49 -2.24 38.62 15.32
C PRO A 49 -0.95 39.37 15.64
N ALA A 50 -0.61 39.44 16.94
CA ALA A 50 0.58 40.11 17.42
C ALA A 50 1.88 39.53 16.88
N SER A 51 2.88 40.39 16.72
CA SER A 51 4.30 40.01 16.66
C SER A 51 4.82 39.90 18.09
N LEU A 52 5.42 38.76 18.43
CA LEU A 52 5.95 38.48 19.76
C LEU A 52 7.35 39.12 19.94
N HIS A 53 7.76 39.30 21.17
CA HIS A 53 9.11 39.82 21.55
C HIS A 53 9.40 41.21 20.94
N VAL A 54 8.45 42.10 20.99
CA VAL A 54 8.59 43.50 20.57
C VAL A 54 8.45 44.37 21.79
N ASP A 55 9.56 44.70 22.42
CA ASP A 55 9.60 45.56 23.62
C ASP A 55 9.63 47.04 23.22
N GLU A 56 10.50 47.39 22.27
CA GLU A 56 10.68 48.75 21.74
C GLU A 56 10.84 48.75 20.21
N PRO A 57 10.29 49.78 19.52
CA PRO A 57 10.61 49.99 18.10
C PRO A 57 12.11 50.31 17.92
N THR A 58 12.74 49.72 16.87
CA THR A 58 14.12 50.02 16.59
C THR A 58 14.37 51.53 16.43
N PRO A 59 15.43 52.10 17.05
CA PRO A 59 15.79 53.53 16.91
C PRO A 59 16.36 53.89 15.53
N HIS A 60 16.67 52.92 14.70
CA HIS A 60 17.25 53.16 13.37
C HIS A 60 16.19 53.51 12.31
N VAL A 61 14.89 53.54 12.68
CA VAL A 61 13.79 53.88 11.80
C VAL A 61 13.07 55.13 12.40
N ASP A 62 12.90 56.15 11.57
CA ASP A 62 12.06 57.31 11.89
C ASP A 62 10.61 56.95 11.76
N TRP A 63 10.02 56.37 12.84
CA TRP A 63 8.63 55.97 12.90
C TRP A 63 7.63 57.15 12.79
N GLY A 64 8.09 58.36 13.03
CA GLY A 64 7.28 59.57 12.89
C GLY A 64 7.11 60.02 11.42
N SER A 65 7.88 59.51 10.47
CA SER A 65 7.85 59.94 9.07
C SER A 65 6.68 59.32 8.28
N GLY A 66 5.81 58.50 8.89
CA GLY A 66 4.59 57.96 8.24
C GLY A 66 3.73 57.16 9.21
N ALA A 67 2.45 56.97 8.86
CA ALA A 67 1.46 56.27 9.70
C ALA A 67 1.65 54.71 9.59
N VAL A 68 2.70 54.20 10.24
CA VAL A 68 2.96 52.75 10.37
C VAL A 68 3.07 52.40 11.85
N ARG A 69 2.37 51.35 12.30
CA ARG A 69 2.42 50.86 13.67
C ARG A 69 2.80 49.40 13.74
N LEU A 70 3.59 49.02 14.72
CA LEU A 70 3.93 47.62 15.01
C LEU A 70 2.73 46.96 15.70
N LEU A 71 2.43 45.72 15.31
CA LEU A 71 1.44 44.87 15.97
C LEU A 71 2.08 44.24 17.21
N THR A 72 2.05 44.92 18.35
CA THR A 72 2.55 44.42 19.64
C THR A 72 1.49 43.68 20.43
N GLU A 73 0.22 43.84 20.06
CA GLU A 73 -0.93 43.13 20.63
C GLU A 73 -1.89 42.71 19.51
N PRO A 74 -2.78 41.71 19.72
CA PRO A 74 -3.80 41.35 18.75
C PRO A 74 -4.75 42.55 18.56
N VAL A 75 -5.04 42.86 17.28
CA VAL A 75 -5.96 43.98 16.93
C VAL A 75 -7.07 43.38 16.09
N GLU A 76 -8.33 43.73 16.44
CA GLU A 76 -9.47 43.42 15.55
C GLU A 76 -9.23 44.10 14.19
N TRP A 77 -9.46 43.36 13.10
CA TRP A 77 -9.31 43.91 11.75
C TRP A 77 -10.43 44.93 11.55
N PRO A 78 -10.14 46.22 11.37
CA PRO A 78 -11.18 47.24 11.28
C PRO A 78 -12.16 46.92 10.16
N ASP A 79 -13.45 46.94 10.47
CA ASP A 79 -14.49 46.84 9.45
C ASP A 79 -14.49 48.08 8.57
N SER A 80 -14.54 47.87 7.28
CA SER A 80 -14.59 48.94 6.29
C SER A 80 -15.49 48.50 5.13
N GLU A 81 -16.05 49.45 4.40
CA GLU A 81 -16.80 49.18 3.17
C GLU A 81 -15.94 48.60 2.04
N ARG A 82 -14.64 48.37 2.29
CA ARG A 82 -13.69 47.83 1.34
C ARG A 82 -13.18 46.47 1.80
N PRO A 83 -12.89 45.56 0.87
CA PRO A 83 -12.32 44.28 1.24
C PRO A 83 -11.00 44.44 2.02
N ARG A 84 -10.75 43.54 2.97
CA ARG A 84 -9.51 43.48 3.74
C ARG A 84 -8.36 43.23 2.81
N ARG A 85 -7.23 43.96 2.98
CA ARG A 85 -6.03 43.80 2.16
C ARG A 85 -4.78 43.69 3.01
N ALA A 86 -3.87 42.83 2.62
CA ALA A 86 -2.57 42.68 3.26
C ALA A 86 -1.45 42.56 2.23
N GLY A 87 -0.31 43.17 2.54
CA GLY A 87 0.93 42.95 1.77
C GLY A 87 1.84 41.98 2.51
N VAL A 88 2.36 41.00 1.80
CA VAL A 88 3.39 40.07 2.33
C VAL A 88 4.68 40.31 1.56
N SER A 89 5.76 40.65 2.29
CA SER A 89 7.08 40.88 1.71
C SER A 89 8.06 39.80 2.15
N SER A 90 8.83 39.29 1.23
CA SER A 90 9.93 38.38 1.48
C SER A 90 11.19 38.90 0.80
N PHE A 91 12.31 38.93 1.54
CA PHE A 91 13.58 39.44 1.07
C PHE A 91 14.64 38.34 1.13
N GLY A 92 15.11 37.88 -0.06
CA GLY A 92 16.13 36.86 -0.15
C GLY A 92 17.53 37.41 0.11
N ALA A 93 18.40 36.63 0.72
CA ALA A 93 19.80 36.97 0.94
C ALA A 93 20.57 37.20 -0.38
N SER A 94 20.12 36.56 -1.47
CA SER A 94 20.66 36.76 -2.84
C SER A 94 20.17 38.03 -3.52
N GLY A 95 19.33 38.87 -2.84
CA GLY A 95 18.74 40.08 -3.41
C GLY A 95 17.43 39.82 -4.18
N THR A 96 16.95 38.60 -4.26
CA THR A 96 15.62 38.30 -4.84
C THR A 96 14.54 38.67 -3.83
N ASN A 97 13.71 39.62 -4.18
CA ASN A 97 12.64 40.13 -3.33
C ASN A 97 11.30 39.85 -3.97
N ALA A 98 10.31 39.51 -3.14
CA ALA A 98 8.93 39.32 -3.53
C ALA A 98 8.00 40.14 -2.66
N HIS A 99 6.96 40.70 -3.27
CA HIS A 99 5.89 41.41 -2.57
C HIS A 99 4.56 41.00 -3.18
N VAL A 100 3.65 40.43 -2.36
CA VAL A 100 2.35 39.96 -2.77
C VAL A 100 1.27 40.75 -2.02
N ILE A 101 0.27 41.22 -2.74
CA ILE A 101 -0.93 41.85 -2.15
C ILE A 101 -2.05 40.82 -2.14
N LEU A 102 -2.64 40.59 -0.99
CA LEU A 102 -3.76 39.71 -0.77
C LEU A 102 -5.01 40.58 -0.52
N GLU A 103 -6.15 40.16 -1.05
CA GLU A 103 -7.42 40.76 -0.85
C GLU A 103 -8.42 39.70 -0.37
N GLN A 104 -9.31 40.09 0.56
CA GLN A 104 -10.43 39.28 1.03
C GLN A 104 -11.29 38.85 -0.16
N ALA A 105 -11.57 37.56 -0.28
CA ALA A 105 -12.52 37.07 -1.27
C ALA A 105 -13.92 37.68 -1.02
N PRO A 106 -14.74 37.89 -2.08
CA PRO A 106 -16.13 38.24 -1.91
C PRO A 106 -16.84 37.20 -1.02
N ASP A 107 -17.79 37.70 -0.20
CA ASP A 107 -18.61 36.78 0.57
C ASP A 107 -19.36 35.86 -0.39
N THR A 108 -19.23 34.57 -0.19
CA THR A 108 -20.02 33.59 -0.92
C THR A 108 -21.47 33.74 -0.44
N PRO A 109 -22.45 33.97 -1.32
CA PRO A 109 -23.85 33.99 -0.91
C PRO A 109 -24.15 32.73 -0.09
N GLU A 110 -24.89 32.89 1.04
CA GLU A 110 -25.39 31.71 1.74
C GLU A 110 -26.17 30.87 0.72
N ALA A 111 -25.65 29.69 0.40
CA ALA A 111 -26.32 28.77 -0.50
C ALA A 111 -27.67 28.39 0.12
N GLU A 112 -28.76 28.53 -0.62
CA GLU A 112 -30.05 28.04 -0.21
C GLU A 112 -29.90 26.57 0.23
N SER A 113 -30.59 26.19 1.31
CA SER A 113 -30.54 24.83 1.82
C SER A 113 -30.97 23.87 0.72
N VAL A 114 -30.07 23.00 0.29
CA VAL A 114 -30.40 21.91 -0.65
C VAL A 114 -31.46 21.04 0.04
N PRO A 115 -32.56 20.69 -0.63
CA PRO A 115 -33.52 19.74 -0.11
C PRO A 115 -32.82 18.46 0.35
N GLU A 116 -33.34 17.85 1.42
CA GLU A 116 -32.82 16.62 1.93
C GLU A 116 -32.63 15.60 0.77
N HIS A 117 -31.39 15.22 0.49
CA HIS A 117 -31.07 14.35 -0.59
C HIS A 117 -31.56 12.93 -0.24
N VAL A 118 -32.44 12.39 -1.04
CA VAL A 118 -32.93 11.02 -0.88
C VAL A 118 -32.08 10.11 -1.76
N GLY A 119 -31.35 9.20 -1.14
CA GLY A 119 -30.56 8.17 -1.81
C GLY A 119 -29.08 8.11 -1.37
N VAL A 120 -28.37 7.17 -1.95
CA VAL A 120 -26.96 6.90 -1.60
C VAL A 120 -26.06 8.04 -2.03
N VAL A 121 -25.23 8.52 -1.09
CA VAL A 121 -24.24 9.59 -1.29
C VAL A 121 -22.83 8.99 -1.26
N PRO A 122 -21.98 9.23 -2.28
CA PRO A 122 -20.58 8.81 -2.24
C PRO A 122 -19.70 9.85 -1.55
N TRP A 123 -18.84 9.41 -0.65
CA TRP A 123 -17.69 10.16 -0.15
C TRP A 123 -16.42 9.58 -0.75
N VAL A 124 -15.73 10.42 -1.52
CA VAL A 124 -14.54 10.03 -2.27
C VAL A 124 -13.29 10.51 -1.53
N LEU A 125 -12.43 9.57 -1.16
CA LEU A 125 -11.17 9.86 -0.49
C LEU A 125 -10.00 9.34 -1.33
N SER A 126 -8.88 10.04 -1.29
CA SER A 126 -7.64 9.54 -1.89
C SER A 126 -6.42 10.09 -1.20
N ALA A 127 -5.29 9.37 -1.33
CA ALA A 127 -4.02 9.75 -0.74
C ALA A 127 -2.85 9.18 -1.52
N ARG A 128 -1.63 9.61 -1.17
CA ARG A 128 -0.36 9.14 -1.75
C ARG A 128 0.08 7.77 -1.23
N SER A 129 -0.45 7.35 -0.07
CA SER A 129 -0.16 6.06 0.54
C SER A 129 -1.40 5.49 1.24
N ALA A 130 -1.40 4.19 1.50
CA ALA A 130 -2.47 3.53 2.25
C ALA A 130 -2.59 4.09 3.68
N GLU A 131 -1.47 4.42 4.31
CA GLU A 131 -1.45 5.02 5.64
C GLU A 131 -2.06 6.43 5.62
N ALA A 132 -1.67 7.27 4.64
CA ALA A 132 -2.26 8.59 4.49
C ALA A 132 -3.76 8.52 4.17
N LEU A 133 -4.22 7.49 3.43
CA LEU A 133 -5.65 7.29 3.18
C LEU A 133 -6.41 6.99 4.48
N ARG A 134 -5.87 6.13 5.35
CA ARG A 134 -6.42 5.89 6.70
C ARG A 134 -6.40 7.17 7.54
N GLY A 135 -5.29 7.92 7.47
CA GLY A 135 -5.17 9.22 8.14
C GLY A 135 -6.20 10.25 7.67
N GLN A 136 -6.50 10.30 6.37
CA GLN A 136 -7.57 11.14 5.81
C GLN A 136 -8.94 10.73 6.36
N ALA A 137 -9.22 9.43 6.41
CA ALA A 137 -10.46 8.91 6.97
C ALA A 137 -10.59 9.24 8.47
N ALA A 138 -9.52 9.06 9.25
CA ALA A 138 -9.51 9.38 10.67
C ALA A 138 -9.73 10.88 10.93
N ALA A 139 -9.07 11.75 10.16
CA ALA A 139 -9.27 13.21 10.26
C ALA A 139 -10.71 13.60 9.90
N LEU A 140 -11.28 12.99 8.86
CA LEU A 140 -12.67 13.23 8.47
C LEU A 140 -13.64 12.78 9.56
N SER A 141 -13.46 11.57 10.13
CA SER A 141 -14.28 11.07 11.23
C SER A 141 -14.24 12.02 12.45
N GLY A 142 -13.04 12.49 12.85
CA GLY A 142 -12.88 13.46 13.92
C GLY A 142 -13.64 14.76 13.64
N ARG A 143 -13.54 15.31 12.41
CA ARG A 143 -14.27 16.52 12.01
C ARG A 143 -15.79 16.34 12.03
N LEU A 144 -16.26 15.17 11.60
CA LEU A 144 -17.68 14.85 11.63
C LEU A 144 -18.23 14.75 13.06
N ALA A 145 -17.43 14.25 14.00
CA ALA A 145 -17.79 14.20 15.41
C ALA A 145 -17.91 15.62 16.03
N GLU A 146 -17.01 16.54 15.64
CA GLU A 146 -17.02 17.94 16.10
C GLU A 146 -18.13 18.80 15.47
N ALA A 147 -18.59 18.44 14.26
CA ALA A 147 -19.56 19.23 13.49
C ALA A 147 -20.77 18.37 13.06
N PRO A 148 -21.68 18.07 13.99
CA PRO A 148 -22.85 17.24 13.72
C PRO A 148 -23.84 17.86 12.72
N GLU A 149 -23.76 19.15 12.47
CA GLU A 149 -24.59 19.90 11.51
C GLU A 149 -24.20 19.70 10.04
N LEU A 150 -23.03 19.15 9.76
CA LEU A 150 -22.58 18.88 8.39
C LEU A 150 -23.44 17.80 7.75
N THR A 151 -24.04 18.12 6.59
CA THR A 151 -24.85 17.16 5.86
C THR A 151 -24.00 16.20 5.04
N PRO A 152 -24.43 14.95 4.83
CA PRO A 152 -23.71 14.00 3.97
C PRO A 152 -23.41 14.53 2.56
N VAL A 153 -24.35 15.28 1.99
CA VAL A 153 -24.26 15.84 0.65
C VAL A 153 -23.22 16.96 0.58
N ASP A 154 -23.20 17.86 1.55
CA ASP A 154 -22.21 18.94 1.61
C ASP A 154 -20.79 18.39 1.82
N VAL A 155 -20.65 17.39 2.68
CA VAL A 155 -19.37 16.71 2.90
C VAL A 155 -18.86 16.04 1.61
N GLY A 156 -19.70 15.22 0.98
CA GLY A 156 -19.34 14.53 -0.24
C GLY A 156 -19.00 15.48 -1.39
N TRP A 157 -19.81 16.54 -1.57
CA TRP A 157 -19.54 17.58 -2.55
C TRP A 157 -18.20 18.28 -2.29
N SER A 158 -17.91 18.61 -1.03
CA SER A 158 -16.64 19.24 -0.66
C SER A 158 -15.45 18.34 -0.92
N LEU A 159 -15.57 17.05 -0.68
CA LEU A 159 -14.52 16.08 -0.98
C LEU A 159 -14.18 16.03 -2.47
N ILE A 160 -15.18 15.99 -3.36
CA ILE A 160 -14.94 15.87 -4.80
C ILE A 160 -14.55 17.19 -5.47
N SER A 161 -15.02 18.35 -4.93
CA SER A 161 -14.81 19.66 -5.56
C SER A 161 -13.54 20.38 -5.07
N THR A 162 -13.04 20.03 -3.87
CA THR A 162 -11.93 20.74 -3.23
C THR A 162 -10.69 19.91 -2.97
N ARG A 163 -10.69 18.62 -3.28
CA ARG A 163 -9.55 17.70 -3.05
C ARG A 163 -8.99 17.18 -4.37
N SER A 164 -7.68 17.04 -4.42
CA SER A 164 -6.99 16.33 -5.51
C SER A 164 -7.18 14.83 -5.40
N VAL A 165 -7.17 14.14 -6.54
CA VAL A 165 -7.23 12.70 -6.61
C VAL A 165 -5.80 12.14 -6.69
N PHE A 166 -5.52 11.15 -5.86
CA PHE A 166 -4.24 10.46 -5.75
C PHE A 166 -4.40 8.96 -6.05
N GLU A 167 -3.30 8.21 -5.94
CA GLU A 167 -3.19 6.81 -6.37
C GLU A 167 -3.94 5.85 -5.45
N HIS A 168 -3.89 6.06 -4.12
CA HIS A 168 -4.64 5.27 -3.15
C HIS A 168 -6.03 5.86 -3.00
N ARG A 169 -7.04 5.11 -3.42
CA ARG A 169 -8.41 5.59 -3.55
C ARG A 169 -9.38 4.78 -2.71
N ALA A 170 -10.36 5.43 -2.15
CA ALA A 170 -11.50 4.80 -1.49
C ALA A 170 -12.78 5.58 -1.77
N VAL A 171 -13.89 4.86 -1.83
CA VAL A 171 -15.23 5.43 -1.89
C VAL A 171 -16.06 4.83 -0.76
N VAL A 172 -16.63 5.68 0.05
CA VAL A 172 -17.58 5.32 1.10
C VAL A 172 -18.98 5.71 0.59
N ALA A 173 -19.94 4.80 0.63
CA ALA A 173 -21.28 5.04 0.10
C ALA A 173 -22.34 4.69 1.15
N GLY A 174 -23.30 5.57 1.37
CA GLY A 174 -24.38 5.35 2.35
C GLY A 174 -25.57 6.28 2.12
N GLU A 175 -26.74 5.92 2.63
CA GLU A 175 -27.95 6.75 2.55
C GLU A 175 -28.02 7.74 3.69
N GLY A 176 -27.43 7.41 4.82
CA GLY A 176 -27.50 8.21 6.04
C GLY A 176 -26.16 8.55 6.65
N ARG A 177 -26.12 9.62 7.46
CA ARG A 177 -24.92 10.08 8.15
C ARG A 177 -24.29 8.98 9.00
N ALA A 178 -25.10 8.20 9.74
CA ALA A 178 -24.59 7.17 10.65
C ALA A 178 -23.84 6.05 9.91
N GLU A 179 -24.37 5.61 8.77
CA GLU A 179 -23.74 4.61 7.90
C GLU A 179 -22.40 5.12 7.34
N LEU A 180 -22.41 6.35 6.82
CA LEU A 180 -21.20 6.97 6.25
C LEU A 180 -20.12 7.18 7.31
N VAL A 181 -20.48 7.59 8.53
CA VAL A 181 -19.51 7.76 9.63
C VAL A 181 -18.92 6.41 10.03
N ALA A 182 -19.75 5.37 10.23
CA ALA A 182 -19.29 4.04 10.58
C ALA A 182 -18.33 3.46 9.51
N ALA A 183 -18.67 3.67 8.24
CA ALA A 183 -17.84 3.21 7.12
C ALA A 183 -16.50 3.99 7.03
N VAL A 184 -16.48 5.30 7.29
CA VAL A 184 -15.23 6.10 7.38
C VAL A 184 -14.38 5.65 8.57
N GLU A 185 -14.98 5.36 9.72
CA GLU A 185 -14.29 4.82 10.90
C GLU A 185 -13.64 3.47 10.62
N ALA A 186 -14.35 2.57 9.94
CA ALA A 186 -13.80 1.28 9.51
C ALA A 186 -12.61 1.48 8.54
N LEU A 187 -12.71 2.40 7.57
CA LEU A 187 -11.61 2.73 6.68
C LEU A 187 -10.41 3.29 7.45
N ALA A 188 -10.63 4.14 8.45
CA ALA A 188 -9.58 4.68 9.31
C ALA A 188 -8.87 3.60 10.12
N ALA A 189 -9.62 2.63 10.63
CA ALA A 189 -9.10 1.47 11.36
C ALA A 189 -8.42 0.44 10.43
N GLY A 190 -8.60 0.53 9.11
CA GLY A 190 -8.15 -0.48 8.16
C GLY A 190 -9.00 -1.75 8.15
N GLU A 191 -10.23 -1.65 8.63
CA GLU A 191 -11.18 -2.75 8.70
C GLU A 191 -12.04 -2.83 7.41
N SER A 192 -12.48 -4.03 7.08
CA SER A 192 -13.41 -4.25 5.96
C SER A 192 -14.83 -3.80 6.34
N HIS A 193 -15.46 -3.03 5.45
CA HIS A 193 -16.86 -2.61 5.61
C HIS A 193 -17.62 -2.76 4.29
N PRO A 194 -18.89 -3.20 4.29
CA PRO A 194 -19.67 -3.44 3.07
C PRO A 194 -19.87 -2.17 2.21
N ASP A 195 -19.90 -1.01 2.85
CA ASP A 195 -20.13 0.29 2.21
C ASP A 195 -18.82 1.03 1.87
N VAL A 196 -17.68 0.37 2.01
CA VAL A 196 -16.36 0.89 1.64
C VAL A 196 -15.83 0.08 0.46
N VAL A 197 -15.50 0.78 -0.61
CA VAL A 197 -14.76 0.23 -1.74
C VAL A 197 -13.37 0.85 -1.73
N HIS A 198 -12.34 0.05 -1.54
CA HIS A 198 -10.95 0.48 -1.60
C HIS A 198 -10.07 -0.64 -2.17
N ALA A 199 -8.91 -0.31 -2.72
CA ALA A 199 -7.92 -1.30 -3.12
C ALA A 199 -6.92 -1.51 -1.98
N THR A 200 -6.48 -2.75 -1.80
CA THR A 200 -5.40 -3.10 -0.87
C THR A 200 -4.01 -2.71 -1.40
N ALA A 201 -3.88 -2.62 -2.73
CA ALA A 201 -2.70 -2.12 -3.42
C ALA A 201 -3.13 -1.23 -4.59
N PRO A 202 -2.37 -0.20 -4.95
CA PRO A 202 -2.66 0.58 -6.15
C PRO A 202 -2.53 -0.33 -7.38
N VAL A 203 -3.57 -0.34 -8.22
CA VAL A 203 -3.50 -1.03 -9.51
C VAL A 203 -2.49 -0.28 -10.38
N PRO A 204 -1.63 -0.98 -11.14
CA PRO A 204 -0.76 -0.32 -12.10
C PRO A 204 -1.58 0.58 -13.01
N VAL A 205 -1.36 1.89 -12.92
CA VAL A 205 -2.04 2.85 -13.77
C VAL A 205 -1.60 2.58 -15.21
N SER A 206 -2.55 2.17 -16.05
CA SER A 206 -2.31 1.98 -17.47
C SER A 206 -2.85 3.20 -18.22
N ASP A 207 -2.02 3.81 -19.05
CA ASP A 207 -2.42 4.91 -19.95
C ASP A 207 -3.38 4.41 -21.06
N ALA A 208 -3.55 3.09 -21.19
CA ALA A 208 -4.41 2.49 -22.22
C ALA A 208 -5.92 2.68 -21.97
N GLY A 209 -6.32 3.03 -20.73
CA GLY A 209 -7.71 3.27 -20.35
C GLY A 209 -8.57 1.99 -20.24
N PRO A 210 -9.85 2.14 -19.80
CA PRO A 210 -10.74 1.01 -19.55
C PRO A 210 -11.32 0.40 -20.82
N VAL A 211 -11.61 -0.91 -20.74
CA VAL A 211 -12.30 -1.67 -21.79
C VAL A 211 -13.73 -1.95 -21.34
N LEU A 212 -14.73 -1.61 -22.15
CA LEU A 212 -16.10 -2.10 -21.91
C LEU A 212 -16.27 -3.48 -22.55
N VAL A 213 -16.73 -4.43 -21.77
CA VAL A 213 -16.95 -5.82 -22.16
C VAL A 213 -18.45 -6.10 -22.20
N PHE A 214 -18.94 -6.59 -23.33
CA PHE A 214 -20.35 -6.85 -23.58
C PHE A 214 -20.58 -8.35 -23.72
N PRO A 215 -21.23 -9.00 -22.74
CA PRO A 215 -21.47 -10.44 -22.80
C PRO A 215 -22.54 -10.82 -23.82
N GLY A 216 -22.59 -12.11 -24.09
CA GLY A 216 -23.68 -12.70 -24.83
C GLY A 216 -24.96 -12.87 -24.00
N GLN A 217 -25.73 -13.93 -24.29
CA GLN A 217 -26.91 -14.35 -23.50
C GLN A 217 -26.43 -15.00 -22.18
N GLY A 218 -27.21 -14.80 -21.11
CA GLY A 218 -26.93 -15.41 -19.79
C GLY A 218 -27.07 -14.43 -18.62
N SER A 219 -26.97 -13.12 -18.88
CA SER A 219 -27.07 -12.08 -17.84
C SER A 219 -28.53 -11.65 -17.56
N GLN A 220 -29.51 -12.14 -18.31
CA GLN A 220 -30.93 -11.77 -18.20
C GLN A 220 -31.56 -12.27 -16.89
N TRP A 221 -32.46 -11.44 -16.36
CA TRP A 221 -33.36 -11.78 -15.24
C TRP A 221 -34.61 -10.88 -15.26
N ALA A 222 -35.67 -11.30 -14.60
CA ALA A 222 -36.93 -10.59 -14.59
C ALA A 222 -36.84 -9.27 -13.84
N GLY A 223 -37.18 -8.14 -14.49
CA GLY A 223 -37.08 -6.81 -13.90
C GLY A 223 -35.70 -6.15 -14.03
N MET A 224 -34.77 -6.77 -14.76
CA MET A 224 -33.46 -6.17 -15.04
C MET A 224 -33.64 -4.80 -15.72
N GLY A 225 -33.01 -3.76 -15.17
CA GLY A 225 -33.10 -2.39 -15.68
C GLY A 225 -34.37 -1.62 -15.26
N ALA A 226 -35.38 -2.24 -14.67
CA ALA A 226 -36.59 -1.54 -14.25
C ALA A 226 -36.32 -0.41 -13.26
N ALA A 227 -35.51 -0.65 -12.25
CA ALA A 227 -35.10 0.35 -11.28
C ALA A 227 -34.31 1.50 -11.91
N LEU A 228 -33.45 1.21 -12.90
CA LEU A 228 -32.68 2.23 -13.60
C LEU A 228 -33.52 3.07 -14.57
N LEU A 229 -34.62 2.52 -15.13
CA LEU A 229 -35.57 3.31 -15.92
C LEU A 229 -36.17 4.44 -15.10
N ASP A 230 -36.37 4.24 -13.82
CA ASP A 230 -36.94 5.25 -12.93
C ASP A 230 -35.86 6.15 -12.29
N ALA A 231 -34.68 5.61 -12.00
CA ALA A 231 -33.63 6.29 -11.26
C ALA A 231 -32.58 7.00 -12.12
N SER A 232 -32.40 6.62 -13.39
CA SER A 232 -31.38 7.17 -14.29
C SER A 232 -31.99 7.74 -15.57
N PRO A 233 -32.13 9.08 -15.70
CA PRO A 233 -32.62 9.70 -16.92
C PRO A 233 -31.81 9.35 -18.16
N VAL A 234 -30.49 9.16 -18.02
CA VAL A 234 -29.60 8.76 -19.13
C VAL A 234 -29.94 7.35 -19.61
N PHE A 235 -30.14 6.41 -18.67
CA PHE A 235 -30.56 5.04 -19.01
C PHE A 235 -31.92 5.04 -19.71
N ALA A 236 -32.92 5.69 -19.13
CA ALA A 236 -34.26 5.75 -19.67
C ALA A 236 -34.32 6.37 -21.08
N ALA A 237 -33.57 7.46 -21.28
CA ALA A 237 -33.47 8.11 -22.59
C ALA A 237 -32.86 7.17 -23.65
N ARG A 238 -31.79 6.48 -23.29
CA ARG A 238 -31.10 5.54 -24.21
C ARG A 238 -31.95 4.31 -24.51
N VAL A 239 -32.64 3.77 -23.50
CA VAL A 239 -33.64 2.68 -23.71
C VAL A 239 -34.74 3.11 -24.70
N ALA A 240 -35.26 4.32 -24.55
CA ALA A 240 -36.29 4.85 -25.49
C ALA A 240 -35.74 5.03 -26.91
N GLU A 241 -34.43 5.37 -27.07
CA GLU A 241 -33.78 5.40 -28.38
C GLU A 241 -33.66 3.99 -28.99
N CYS A 242 -33.22 3.02 -28.18
CA CYS A 242 -33.15 1.61 -28.60
C CYS A 242 -34.52 1.05 -28.97
N GLU A 243 -35.55 1.38 -28.19
CA GLU A 243 -36.95 0.95 -28.50
C GLU A 243 -37.42 1.50 -29.83
N ARG A 244 -37.16 2.77 -30.13
CA ARG A 244 -37.46 3.38 -31.42
C ARG A 244 -36.70 2.71 -32.58
N ALA A 245 -35.42 2.39 -32.37
CA ALA A 245 -34.59 1.71 -33.36
C ALA A 245 -35.05 0.27 -33.62
N LEU A 246 -35.54 -0.43 -32.57
CA LEU A 246 -36.07 -1.80 -32.67
C LEU A 246 -37.48 -1.86 -33.28
N SER A 247 -38.28 -0.80 -33.11
CA SER A 247 -39.71 -0.79 -33.49
C SER A 247 -40.04 -1.23 -34.93
N PRO A 248 -39.19 -1.04 -35.97
CA PRO A 248 -39.46 -1.56 -37.31
C PRO A 248 -39.34 -3.09 -37.42
N TYR A 249 -38.71 -3.75 -36.43
CA TYR A 249 -38.33 -5.15 -36.56
C TYR A 249 -39.05 -6.07 -35.52
N VAL A 250 -39.64 -5.48 -34.48
CA VAL A 250 -40.29 -6.22 -33.40
C VAL A 250 -41.75 -5.75 -33.22
N ASP A 251 -42.61 -6.63 -32.71
CA ASP A 251 -44.05 -6.39 -32.46
C ASP A 251 -44.36 -6.25 -30.93
N TRP A 252 -43.34 -6.01 -30.11
CA TRP A 252 -43.43 -5.89 -28.66
C TRP A 252 -42.70 -4.63 -28.17
N SER A 253 -43.06 -4.17 -26.97
CA SER A 253 -42.44 -2.99 -26.33
C SER A 253 -41.24 -3.40 -25.48
N LEU A 254 -40.11 -2.78 -25.72
CA LEU A 254 -38.88 -2.96 -24.92
C LEU A 254 -39.10 -2.52 -23.45
N THR A 255 -39.75 -1.38 -23.29
CA THR A 255 -40.04 -0.83 -21.96
C THR A 255 -40.95 -1.75 -21.15
N ASP A 256 -42.00 -2.32 -21.78
CA ASP A 256 -42.91 -3.25 -21.10
C ASP A 256 -42.21 -4.54 -20.68
N VAL A 257 -41.31 -5.07 -21.51
CA VAL A 257 -40.55 -6.28 -21.18
C VAL A 257 -39.59 -6.00 -20.00
N LEU A 258 -38.89 -4.85 -19.99
CA LEU A 258 -37.99 -4.47 -18.89
C LEU A 258 -38.75 -4.25 -17.59
N ARG A 259 -39.97 -3.71 -17.64
CA ARG A 259 -40.81 -3.52 -16.46
C ARG A 259 -41.55 -4.78 -16.01
N GLY A 260 -41.52 -5.85 -16.80
CA GLY A 260 -42.30 -7.04 -16.51
C GLY A 260 -43.80 -6.78 -16.54
N ALA A 261 -44.27 -5.91 -17.46
CA ALA A 261 -45.69 -5.53 -17.57
C ALA A 261 -46.56 -6.73 -17.93
N GLU A 262 -47.83 -6.72 -17.51
CA GLU A 262 -48.79 -7.77 -17.86
C GLU A 262 -48.97 -7.86 -19.36
N GLY A 263 -48.77 -9.05 -19.92
CA GLY A 263 -48.87 -9.28 -21.41
C GLY A 263 -47.61 -8.89 -22.19
N ALA A 264 -46.52 -8.49 -21.52
CA ALA A 264 -45.22 -8.26 -22.17
C ALA A 264 -44.66 -9.55 -22.79
N ALA A 265 -43.85 -9.40 -23.86
CA ALA A 265 -43.25 -10.56 -24.51
C ALA A 265 -42.30 -11.31 -23.56
N GLU A 266 -42.29 -12.62 -23.62
CA GLU A 266 -41.52 -13.46 -22.69
C GLU A 266 -40.02 -13.46 -23.02
N MET A 267 -39.18 -13.28 -22.02
CA MET A 267 -37.72 -13.31 -22.10
C MET A 267 -37.14 -14.72 -22.37
N SER A 268 -37.97 -15.76 -22.36
CA SER A 268 -37.60 -17.11 -22.80
C SER A 268 -37.41 -17.19 -24.32
N ARG A 269 -38.04 -16.29 -25.08
CA ARG A 269 -37.92 -16.20 -26.53
C ARG A 269 -36.61 -15.55 -26.95
N VAL A 270 -35.85 -16.20 -27.84
CA VAL A 270 -34.58 -15.67 -28.35
C VAL A 270 -34.72 -14.32 -29.08
N ASP A 271 -35.80 -14.10 -29.79
CA ASP A 271 -36.12 -12.87 -30.51
C ASP A 271 -36.63 -11.73 -29.59
N VAL A 272 -36.72 -12.00 -28.28
CA VAL A 272 -36.99 -11.01 -27.25
C VAL A 272 -35.73 -10.79 -26.41
N VAL A 273 -35.12 -11.85 -25.87
CA VAL A 273 -34.00 -11.71 -24.91
C VAL A 273 -32.76 -11.07 -25.55
N GLN A 274 -32.44 -11.40 -26.82
CA GLN A 274 -31.22 -10.82 -27.43
C GLN A 274 -31.36 -9.32 -27.70
N PRO A 275 -32.46 -8.80 -28.34
CA PRO A 275 -32.64 -7.34 -28.47
C PRO A 275 -32.76 -6.62 -27.13
N VAL A 276 -33.38 -7.22 -26.11
CA VAL A 276 -33.49 -6.63 -24.78
C VAL A 276 -32.10 -6.50 -24.14
N LEU A 277 -31.29 -7.56 -24.17
CA LEU A 277 -29.91 -7.51 -23.63
C LEU A 277 -29.05 -6.50 -24.38
N TRP A 278 -29.13 -6.44 -25.71
CA TRP A 278 -28.46 -5.45 -26.54
C TRP A 278 -28.83 -4.02 -26.10
N ALA A 279 -30.11 -3.74 -25.97
CA ALA A 279 -30.59 -2.42 -25.58
C ALA A 279 -30.13 -2.02 -24.17
N VAL A 280 -30.13 -2.96 -23.21
CA VAL A 280 -29.63 -2.72 -21.85
C VAL A 280 -28.13 -2.49 -21.86
N MET A 281 -27.34 -3.28 -22.58
CA MET A 281 -25.88 -3.11 -22.68
C MET A 281 -25.51 -1.74 -23.27
N VAL A 282 -26.16 -1.32 -24.37
CA VAL A 282 -25.97 0.00 -24.99
C VAL A 282 -26.39 1.12 -24.04
N SER A 283 -27.46 0.93 -23.27
CA SER A 283 -27.94 1.92 -22.31
C SER A 283 -27.04 2.02 -21.08
N LEU A 284 -26.51 0.90 -20.58
CA LEU A 284 -25.51 0.91 -19.49
C LEU A 284 -24.21 1.59 -19.93
N ALA A 285 -23.74 1.37 -21.15
CA ALA A 285 -22.58 2.08 -21.68
C ALA A 285 -22.80 3.60 -21.73
N ALA A 286 -24.02 4.05 -22.08
CA ALA A 286 -24.37 5.46 -22.01
C ALA A 286 -24.38 6.01 -20.56
N VAL A 287 -24.78 5.19 -19.59
CA VAL A 287 -24.70 5.56 -18.17
C VAL A 287 -23.24 5.74 -17.72
N TRP A 288 -22.36 4.81 -18.06
CA TRP A 288 -20.92 4.95 -17.80
C TRP A 288 -20.36 6.24 -18.42
N ALA A 289 -20.69 6.50 -19.69
CA ALA A 289 -20.29 7.73 -20.36
C ALA A 289 -20.86 8.99 -19.67
N GLY A 290 -22.11 8.92 -19.19
CA GLY A 290 -22.77 9.99 -18.43
C GLY A 290 -22.06 10.32 -17.11
N HIS A 291 -21.34 9.38 -16.53
CA HIS A 291 -20.46 9.58 -15.35
C HIS A 291 -18.99 9.83 -15.74
N GLY A 292 -18.72 10.27 -16.98
CA GLY A 292 -17.39 10.66 -17.43
C GLY A 292 -16.46 9.49 -17.79
N VAL A 293 -16.89 8.23 -17.65
CA VAL A 293 -16.10 7.07 -18.00
C VAL A 293 -16.05 6.89 -19.50
N LYS A 294 -14.88 7.13 -20.09
CA LYS A 294 -14.63 7.02 -21.53
C LYS A 294 -13.91 5.71 -21.82
N PRO A 295 -14.53 4.76 -22.52
CA PRO A 295 -13.83 3.54 -22.89
C PRO A 295 -12.73 3.84 -23.90
N ALA A 296 -11.56 3.26 -23.69
CA ALA A 296 -10.47 3.25 -24.67
C ALA A 296 -10.65 2.11 -25.69
N ALA A 297 -11.35 1.05 -25.28
CA ALA A 297 -11.64 -0.08 -26.14
C ALA A 297 -12.97 -0.76 -25.77
N VAL A 298 -13.44 -1.58 -26.69
CA VAL A 298 -14.61 -2.45 -26.50
C VAL A 298 -14.28 -3.86 -26.93
N VAL A 299 -14.91 -4.84 -26.24
CA VAL A 299 -14.90 -6.26 -26.59
C VAL A 299 -16.33 -6.78 -26.44
N GLY A 300 -16.81 -7.53 -27.42
CA GLY A 300 -18.13 -8.17 -27.31
C GLY A 300 -18.05 -9.69 -27.44
N HIS A 301 -18.83 -10.40 -26.66
CA HIS A 301 -18.95 -11.84 -26.78
C HIS A 301 -20.20 -12.20 -27.59
N SER A 302 -20.06 -12.85 -28.77
CA SER A 302 -21.18 -13.24 -29.61
C SER A 302 -22.10 -12.04 -29.96
N GLN A 303 -23.38 -12.07 -29.55
CA GLN A 303 -24.28 -10.94 -29.73
C GLN A 303 -23.85 -9.65 -29.03
N GLY A 304 -23.04 -9.75 -27.98
CA GLY A 304 -22.48 -8.59 -27.30
C GLY A 304 -21.59 -7.75 -28.19
N GLU A 305 -21.02 -8.34 -29.24
CA GLU A 305 -20.26 -7.57 -30.26
C GLU A 305 -21.13 -6.54 -31.01
N ILE A 306 -22.44 -6.79 -31.11
CA ILE A 306 -23.36 -5.83 -31.71
C ILE A 306 -23.49 -4.57 -30.85
N ALA A 307 -23.55 -4.78 -29.54
CA ALA A 307 -23.51 -3.65 -28.58
C ALA A 307 -22.15 -2.94 -28.59
N ALA A 308 -21.05 -3.69 -28.64
CA ALA A 308 -19.70 -3.15 -28.77
C ALA A 308 -19.53 -2.30 -30.03
N ALA A 309 -20.07 -2.76 -31.19
CA ALA A 309 -20.03 -2.03 -32.45
C ALA A 309 -20.80 -0.70 -32.40
N VAL A 310 -21.96 -0.69 -31.73
CA VAL A 310 -22.74 0.55 -31.55
C VAL A 310 -22.01 1.52 -30.61
N VAL A 311 -21.46 1.02 -29.51
CA VAL A 311 -20.78 1.86 -28.50
C VAL A 311 -19.46 2.43 -29.03
N SER A 312 -18.74 1.67 -29.85
CA SER A 312 -17.53 2.17 -30.54
C SER A 312 -17.82 3.10 -31.71
N GLY A 313 -19.10 3.20 -32.12
CA GLY A 313 -19.49 3.97 -33.29
C GLY A 313 -19.25 3.25 -34.62
N ALA A 314 -18.83 1.98 -34.60
CA ALA A 314 -18.66 1.16 -35.82
C ALA A 314 -20.01 0.91 -36.53
N LEU A 315 -21.11 0.80 -35.78
CA LEU A 315 -22.48 0.74 -36.29
C LEU A 315 -23.31 1.92 -35.79
N SER A 316 -24.29 2.32 -36.59
CA SER A 316 -25.38 3.16 -36.12
C SER A 316 -26.27 2.41 -35.10
N LEU A 317 -27.03 3.13 -34.27
CA LEU A 317 -27.98 2.51 -33.38
C LEU A 317 -29.05 1.72 -34.15
N GLU A 318 -29.47 2.24 -35.27
CA GLU A 318 -30.47 1.63 -36.16
C GLU A 318 -29.95 0.34 -36.80
N ASP A 319 -28.72 0.33 -37.28
CA ASP A 319 -28.08 -0.88 -37.83
C ASP A 319 -27.84 -1.94 -36.74
N GLY A 320 -27.39 -1.53 -35.55
CA GLY A 320 -27.29 -2.45 -34.42
C GLY A 320 -28.64 -3.09 -34.03
N ALA A 321 -29.70 -2.30 -33.97
CA ALA A 321 -31.05 -2.77 -33.75
C ALA A 321 -31.53 -3.75 -34.85
N LYS A 322 -31.25 -3.41 -36.13
CA LYS A 322 -31.56 -4.28 -37.29
C LYS A 322 -30.83 -5.63 -37.15
N VAL A 323 -29.52 -5.60 -36.88
CA VAL A 323 -28.72 -6.84 -36.78
C VAL A 323 -29.23 -7.72 -35.64
N VAL A 324 -29.40 -7.19 -34.44
CA VAL A 324 -29.82 -8.03 -33.29
C VAL A 324 -31.22 -8.58 -33.44
N ALA A 325 -32.18 -7.78 -33.95
CA ALA A 325 -33.56 -8.20 -34.09
C ALA A 325 -33.74 -9.24 -35.20
N LEU A 326 -33.13 -9.03 -36.36
CA LEU A 326 -33.28 -9.94 -37.51
C LEU A 326 -32.51 -11.25 -37.29
N ARG A 327 -31.33 -11.18 -36.71
CA ARG A 327 -30.54 -12.34 -36.31
C ARG A 327 -31.30 -13.22 -35.31
N SER A 328 -31.83 -12.64 -34.24
CA SER A 328 -32.55 -13.39 -33.23
C SER A 328 -33.89 -13.97 -33.76
N ARG A 329 -34.56 -13.25 -34.67
CA ARG A 329 -35.74 -13.75 -35.35
C ARG A 329 -35.42 -14.96 -36.24
N ALA A 330 -34.31 -14.95 -36.96
CA ALA A 330 -33.87 -16.06 -37.80
C ALA A 330 -33.53 -17.31 -36.96
N LEU A 331 -32.89 -17.12 -35.77
CA LEU A 331 -32.55 -18.20 -34.83
C LEU A 331 -33.79 -18.99 -34.36
N ARG A 332 -34.97 -18.37 -34.28
CA ARG A 332 -36.22 -19.10 -33.95
C ARG A 332 -36.56 -20.27 -34.87
N LYS A 333 -36.04 -20.22 -36.10
CA LYS A 333 -36.27 -21.32 -37.08
C LYS A 333 -35.47 -22.57 -36.74
N LEU A 334 -34.43 -22.41 -35.95
CA LEU A 334 -33.52 -23.47 -35.50
C LEU A 334 -33.95 -24.08 -34.16
N ALA A 335 -35.03 -23.54 -33.54
CA ALA A 335 -35.51 -23.95 -32.24
C ALA A 335 -35.78 -25.46 -32.17
N GLY A 336 -35.32 -26.12 -31.10
CA GLY A 336 -35.42 -27.55 -30.88
C GLY A 336 -34.42 -28.42 -31.68
N GLY A 337 -33.64 -27.82 -32.60
CA GLY A 337 -32.67 -28.52 -33.45
C GLY A 337 -31.24 -28.54 -32.91
N GLY A 338 -30.96 -27.80 -31.86
CA GLY A 338 -29.61 -27.69 -31.32
C GLY A 338 -29.57 -27.52 -29.81
N ALA A 339 -28.36 -27.62 -29.23
CA ALA A 339 -28.06 -27.35 -27.83
C ALA A 339 -26.65 -26.78 -27.69
N MET A 340 -26.42 -26.15 -26.56
CA MET A 340 -25.10 -25.66 -26.17
C MET A 340 -24.78 -26.07 -24.72
N ALA A 341 -23.52 -26.25 -24.44
CA ALA A 341 -23.07 -26.58 -23.08
C ALA A 341 -21.75 -25.85 -22.74
N SER A 342 -21.61 -25.45 -21.48
CA SER A 342 -20.37 -24.95 -20.92
C SER A 342 -19.59 -26.10 -20.28
N LEU A 343 -18.33 -26.22 -20.62
CA LEU A 343 -17.38 -27.20 -20.07
C LEU A 343 -16.32 -26.42 -19.26
N GLY A 344 -16.02 -26.88 -18.07
CA GLY A 344 -15.00 -26.35 -17.19
C GLY A 344 -13.57 -26.81 -17.55
N VAL A 345 -13.28 -26.88 -18.84
CA VAL A 345 -11.98 -27.32 -19.40
C VAL A 345 -11.56 -26.38 -20.53
N GLY A 346 -10.25 -26.35 -20.80
CA GLY A 346 -9.68 -25.59 -21.90
C GLY A 346 -10.04 -26.15 -23.27
N GLN A 347 -9.81 -25.36 -24.31
CA GLN A 347 -10.15 -25.71 -25.70
C GLN A 347 -9.52 -27.04 -26.15
N GLU A 348 -8.26 -27.27 -25.82
CA GLU A 348 -7.55 -28.50 -26.21
C GLU A 348 -8.17 -29.73 -25.56
N GLN A 349 -8.46 -29.68 -24.27
CA GLN A 349 -9.11 -30.78 -23.53
C GLN A 349 -10.55 -31.02 -24.05
N ALA A 350 -11.30 -29.96 -24.35
CA ALA A 350 -12.62 -30.09 -24.98
C ALA A 350 -12.50 -30.78 -26.34
N GLY A 351 -11.52 -30.42 -27.17
CA GLY A 351 -11.24 -31.07 -28.45
C GLY A 351 -10.89 -32.54 -28.30
N GLN A 352 -10.08 -32.90 -27.32
CA GLN A 352 -9.70 -34.31 -27.01
C GLN A 352 -10.90 -35.11 -26.53
N LEU A 353 -11.78 -34.50 -25.69
CA LEU A 353 -13.04 -35.10 -25.25
C LEU A 353 -13.97 -35.43 -26.43
N LEU A 354 -14.18 -34.45 -27.34
CA LEU A 354 -15.02 -34.66 -28.51
C LEU A 354 -14.40 -35.70 -29.44
N ALA A 355 -13.09 -35.69 -29.66
CA ALA A 355 -12.39 -36.71 -30.46
C ALA A 355 -12.54 -38.13 -29.88
N ARG A 356 -12.48 -38.27 -28.55
CA ARG A 356 -12.66 -39.56 -27.82
C ARG A 356 -14.08 -40.10 -27.97
N LEU A 357 -15.07 -39.23 -28.00
CA LEU A 357 -16.48 -39.61 -28.18
C LEU A 357 -16.82 -40.05 -29.62
N GLY A 358 -16.02 -39.64 -30.61
CA GLY A 358 -16.16 -40.04 -31.99
C GLY A 358 -17.56 -39.79 -32.54
N ASP A 359 -18.26 -40.82 -33.06
CA ASP A 359 -19.61 -40.69 -33.65
C ASP A 359 -20.65 -40.10 -32.69
N GLN A 360 -20.45 -40.25 -31.36
CA GLN A 360 -21.40 -39.74 -30.36
C GLN A 360 -21.33 -38.20 -30.23
N ALA A 361 -20.27 -37.58 -30.76
CA ALA A 361 -20.09 -36.11 -30.74
C ALA A 361 -19.67 -35.57 -32.12
N ALA A 362 -19.84 -36.32 -33.22
CA ALA A 362 -19.32 -36.01 -34.55
C ALA A 362 -19.80 -34.66 -35.12
N ALA A 363 -20.98 -34.19 -34.71
CA ALA A 363 -21.56 -32.91 -35.11
C ALA A 363 -21.48 -31.83 -34.01
N VAL A 364 -20.71 -32.07 -32.93
CA VAL A 364 -20.45 -31.11 -31.88
C VAL A 364 -19.15 -30.36 -32.19
N GLY A 365 -19.19 -29.05 -32.10
CA GLY A 365 -18.01 -28.18 -32.26
C GLY A 365 -17.80 -27.28 -31.04
N VAL A 366 -16.58 -26.71 -30.94
CA VAL A 366 -16.28 -25.64 -29.97
C VAL A 366 -16.92 -24.36 -30.48
N ALA A 367 -17.89 -23.84 -29.71
CA ALA A 367 -18.65 -22.63 -30.01
C ALA A 367 -17.97 -21.35 -29.44
N ALA A 368 -17.36 -21.44 -28.26
CA ALA A 368 -16.68 -20.32 -27.66
C ALA A 368 -15.52 -20.77 -26.76
N VAL A 369 -14.46 -19.97 -26.70
CA VAL A 369 -13.36 -20.09 -25.75
C VAL A 369 -13.37 -18.83 -24.89
N ASN A 370 -13.81 -18.98 -23.64
CA ASN A 370 -14.02 -17.86 -22.73
C ASN A 370 -12.81 -17.62 -21.79
N GLY A 371 -11.96 -18.60 -21.67
CA GLY A 371 -10.76 -18.58 -20.82
C GLY A 371 -10.01 -19.91 -20.87
N PRO A 372 -8.87 -20.02 -20.19
CA PRO A 372 -8.03 -21.22 -20.19
C PRO A 372 -8.73 -22.51 -19.72
N SER A 373 -9.75 -22.39 -18.86
CA SER A 373 -10.54 -23.51 -18.34
C SER A 373 -12.05 -23.35 -18.61
N SER A 374 -12.43 -22.55 -19.62
CA SER A 374 -13.84 -22.28 -19.91
C SER A 374 -14.13 -22.32 -21.40
N THR A 375 -14.74 -23.42 -21.85
CA THR A 375 -15.09 -23.69 -23.24
C THR A 375 -16.58 -23.94 -23.38
N VAL A 376 -17.17 -23.42 -24.43
CA VAL A 376 -18.58 -23.70 -24.80
C VAL A 376 -18.58 -24.57 -26.06
N ILE A 377 -19.42 -25.61 -26.05
CA ILE A 377 -19.65 -26.48 -27.18
C ILE A 377 -21.08 -26.29 -27.70
N SER A 378 -21.29 -26.52 -29.02
CA SER A 378 -22.63 -26.50 -29.64
C SER A 378 -22.78 -27.63 -30.63
N GLY A 379 -24.03 -28.09 -30.81
CA GLY A 379 -24.35 -29.19 -31.71
C GLY A 379 -25.74 -29.80 -31.49
N PRO A 380 -26.01 -30.98 -32.06
CA PRO A 380 -27.26 -31.69 -31.82
C PRO A 380 -27.47 -32.00 -30.32
N PRO A 381 -28.70 -31.87 -29.78
CA PRO A 381 -28.96 -31.96 -28.35
C PRO A 381 -28.46 -33.25 -27.68
N GLN A 382 -28.63 -34.39 -28.34
CA GLN A 382 -28.20 -35.69 -27.81
C GLN A 382 -26.69 -35.81 -27.75
N GLN A 383 -25.97 -35.29 -28.76
CA GLN A 383 -24.53 -35.32 -28.82
C GLN A 383 -23.87 -34.34 -27.81
N VAL A 384 -24.47 -33.17 -27.64
CA VAL A 384 -24.02 -32.21 -26.60
C VAL A 384 -24.25 -32.80 -25.20
N ALA A 385 -25.39 -33.47 -24.97
CA ALA A 385 -25.65 -34.16 -23.70
C ALA A 385 -24.64 -35.30 -23.44
N ALA A 386 -24.24 -36.05 -24.46
CA ALA A 386 -23.18 -37.06 -24.31
C ALA A 386 -21.83 -36.46 -23.96
N ALA A 387 -21.47 -35.32 -24.56
CA ALA A 387 -20.23 -34.59 -24.23
C ALA A 387 -20.27 -34.03 -22.79
N VAL A 388 -21.39 -33.52 -22.33
CA VAL A 388 -21.59 -33.08 -20.95
C VAL A 388 -21.39 -34.23 -19.97
N ALA A 389 -22.03 -35.37 -20.24
CA ALA A 389 -21.94 -36.57 -19.38
C ALA A 389 -20.49 -37.07 -19.28
N ALA A 390 -19.78 -37.16 -20.40
CA ALA A 390 -18.39 -37.60 -20.43
C ALA A 390 -17.45 -36.63 -19.70
N CYS A 391 -17.65 -35.33 -19.83
CA CYS A 391 -16.89 -34.34 -19.11
C CYS A 391 -17.12 -34.45 -17.58
N GLN A 392 -18.35 -34.72 -17.16
CA GLN A 392 -18.69 -34.93 -15.74
C GLN A 392 -18.11 -36.23 -15.20
N GLU A 393 -18.07 -37.30 -16.04
CA GLU A 393 -17.42 -38.58 -15.69
C GLU A 393 -15.89 -38.43 -15.49
N ASP A 394 -15.26 -37.53 -16.24
CA ASP A 394 -13.85 -37.17 -16.09
C ASP A 394 -13.59 -36.33 -14.81
N GLY A 395 -14.64 -35.91 -14.08
CA GLY A 395 -14.57 -35.13 -12.85
C GLY A 395 -14.64 -33.64 -13.08
N ASP A 396 -14.81 -33.17 -14.31
CA ASP A 396 -14.85 -31.78 -14.68
C ASP A 396 -16.27 -31.20 -14.62
N ARG A 397 -16.40 -29.89 -14.41
CA ARG A 397 -17.69 -29.22 -14.39
C ARG A 397 -18.23 -29.08 -15.81
N ALA A 398 -19.46 -29.54 -16.03
CA ALA A 398 -20.15 -29.32 -17.29
C ALA A 398 -21.63 -29.08 -17.04
N ARG A 399 -22.26 -28.21 -17.83
CA ARG A 399 -23.69 -27.92 -17.75
C ARG A 399 -24.25 -27.53 -19.11
N LEU A 400 -25.49 -27.93 -19.37
CA LEU A 400 -26.27 -27.43 -20.51
C LEU A 400 -26.55 -25.93 -20.30
N ILE A 401 -26.52 -25.19 -21.39
CA ILE A 401 -26.96 -23.77 -21.44
C ILE A 401 -28.46 -23.83 -21.85
N ASP A 402 -29.26 -22.96 -21.26
CA ASP A 402 -30.71 -22.90 -21.51
C ASP A 402 -31.00 -22.21 -22.85
N VAL A 403 -30.70 -22.92 -23.93
CA VAL A 403 -30.99 -22.58 -25.32
C VAL A 403 -31.34 -23.85 -26.09
N ASP A 404 -32.17 -23.74 -27.13
CA ASP A 404 -32.67 -24.84 -27.91
C ASP A 404 -32.18 -24.81 -29.37
N TYR A 405 -31.08 -24.11 -29.62
CA TYR A 405 -30.40 -24.01 -30.93
C TYR A 405 -28.86 -24.09 -30.72
N ALA A 406 -28.15 -24.43 -31.79
CA ALA A 406 -26.69 -24.48 -31.79
C ALA A 406 -26.11 -23.29 -32.58
N SER A 407 -25.81 -22.20 -31.89
CA SER A 407 -25.04 -21.10 -32.50
C SER A 407 -23.55 -21.41 -32.53
N HIS A 408 -22.80 -20.65 -33.32
CA HIS A 408 -21.37 -20.79 -33.52
C HIS A 408 -20.95 -22.18 -33.99
N GLY A 409 -21.75 -22.71 -34.94
CA GLY A 409 -21.58 -24.03 -35.52
C GLY A 409 -22.32 -24.20 -36.83
N PRO A 410 -22.22 -25.40 -37.48
CA PRO A 410 -22.77 -25.65 -38.82
C PRO A 410 -24.29 -25.47 -38.95
N GLN A 411 -25.07 -25.57 -37.85
CA GLN A 411 -26.52 -25.36 -37.90
C GLN A 411 -26.89 -23.97 -38.42
N ILE A 412 -26.03 -22.96 -38.22
CA ILE A 412 -26.28 -21.60 -38.72
C ILE A 412 -26.33 -21.51 -40.24
N ASP A 413 -25.69 -22.47 -40.93
CA ASP A 413 -25.70 -22.48 -42.41
C ASP A 413 -27.12 -22.63 -42.97
N GLU A 414 -28.08 -23.20 -42.19
CA GLU A 414 -29.49 -23.33 -42.60
C GLU A 414 -30.21 -21.97 -42.77
N ILE A 415 -29.75 -20.96 -42.02
CA ILE A 415 -30.35 -19.61 -42.04
C ILE A 415 -29.41 -18.55 -42.68
N ARG A 416 -28.27 -18.96 -43.16
CA ARG A 416 -27.19 -18.06 -43.65
C ARG A 416 -27.68 -17.15 -44.81
N ASP A 417 -28.29 -17.76 -45.86
CA ASP A 417 -28.70 -17.01 -47.02
C ASP A 417 -29.89 -16.05 -46.74
N GLU A 418 -30.67 -16.36 -45.75
CA GLU A 418 -31.72 -15.48 -45.23
C GLU A 418 -31.11 -14.30 -44.52
N LEU A 419 -30.18 -14.55 -43.59
CA LEU A 419 -29.50 -13.49 -42.87
C LEU A 419 -28.75 -12.52 -43.78
N LEU A 420 -28.04 -13.03 -44.77
CA LEU A 420 -27.37 -12.19 -45.78
C LEU A 420 -28.35 -11.26 -46.51
N ARG A 421 -29.56 -11.74 -46.82
CA ARG A 421 -30.59 -10.91 -47.49
C ARG A 421 -31.26 -9.94 -46.55
N GLU A 422 -31.58 -10.33 -45.33
CA GLU A 422 -32.29 -9.49 -44.38
C GLU A 422 -31.36 -8.39 -43.77
N LEU A 423 -30.08 -8.68 -43.61
CA LEU A 423 -29.08 -7.74 -43.16
C LEU A 423 -28.46 -6.90 -44.29
N ASP A 424 -28.90 -7.09 -45.54
CA ASP A 424 -28.41 -6.27 -46.65
C ASP A 424 -28.60 -4.79 -46.37
N GLY A 425 -27.61 -4.00 -46.77
CA GLY A 425 -27.55 -2.55 -46.50
C GLY A 425 -27.04 -2.15 -45.12
N ILE A 426 -26.50 -3.07 -44.33
CA ILE A 426 -25.72 -2.72 -43.16
C ILE A 426 -24.38 -2.14 -43.63
N HIS A 427 -24.14 -0.89 -43.27
CA HIS A 427 -22.91 -0.18 -43.61
C HIS A 427 -22.15 0.21 -42.36
N PRO A 428 -20.93 -0.33 -42.16
CA PRO A 428 -20.09 0.13 -41.07
C PRO A 428 -19.76 1.62 -41.26
N ASN A 429 -19.71 2.37 -40.18
CA ASN A 429 -19.30 3.75 -40.23
C ASN A 429 -17.77 3.81 -40.56
N ASP A 430 -17.37 4.61 -41.52
CA ASP A 430 -15.96 4.81 -41.90
C ASP A 430 -15.12 5.48 -40.79
N THR A 431 -15.77 6.00 -39.78
CA THR A 431 -15.15 6.64 -38.65
C THR A 431 -15.65 5.97 -37.36
N SER A 432 -14.87 5.06 -36.80
CA SER A 432 -14.95 4.76 -35.36
C SER A 432 -14.93 6.08 -34.59
N ALA A 433 -15.67 6.19 -33.48
CA ALA A 433 -15.53 7.34 -32.60
C ALA A 433 -14.03 7.50 -32.32
N PRO A 434 -13.44 8.70 -32.51
CA PRO A 434 -12.01 8.86 -32.43
C PRO A 434 -11.50 8.33 -31.09
N GLY A 435 -10.70 7.27 -31.12
CA GLY A 435 -9.99 6.74 -29.98
C GLY A 435 -10.57 5.49 -29.32
N ILE A 436 -11.67 4.86 -29.79
CA ILE A 436 -12.15 3.59 -29.22
C ILE A 436 -11.70 2.42 -30.10
N THR A 437 -10.82 1.56 -29.54
CA THR A 437 -10.35 0.34 -30.20
C THR A 437 -11.41 -0.76 -30.13
N PHE A 438 -11.67 -1.44 -31.25
CA PHE A 438 -12.57 -2.60 -31.28
C PHE A 438 -11.77 -3.90 -31.32
N TYR A 439 -11.93 -4.75 -30.30
CA TYR A 439 -11.41 -6.11 -30.29
C TYR A 439 -12.53 -7.09 -30.66
N SER A 440 -12.37 -7.76 -31.78
CA SER A 440 -13.33 -8.71 -32.32
C SER A 440 -13.08 -10.11 -31.77
N THR A 441 -14.11 -10.77 -31.34
CA THR A 441 -14.08 -12.19 -30.97
C THR A 441 -14.27 -13.14 -32.15
N VAL A 442 -14.56 -12.63 -33.36
CA VAL A 442 -14.51 -13.39 -34.63
C VAL A 442 -13.04 -13.60 -35.01
N THR A 443 -12.23 -12.56 -34.95
CA THR A 443 -10.81 -12.61 -35.39
C THR A 443 -9.84 -12.89 -34.24
N GLY A 444 -10.25 -12.69 -32.98
CA GLY A 444 -9.43 -12.86 -31.79
C GLY A 444 -8.46 -11.69 -31.53
N GLY A 445 -8.76 -10.48 -32.02
CA GLY A 445 -7.89 -9.32 -31.83
C GLY A 445 -8.48 -8.02 -32.36
N ARG A 446 -7.64 -7.00 -32.52
CA ARG A 446 -8.07 -5.71 -33.10
C ARG A 446 -8.62 -5.88 -34.50
N ILE A 447 -9.70 -5.16 -34.81
CA ILE A 447 -10.32 -5.16 -36.14
C ILE A 447 -10.48 -3.74 -36.67
N ASP A 448 -10.37 -3.60 -38.00
CA ASP A 448 -10.79 -2.39 -38.67
C ASP A 448 -12.33 -2.35 -38.71
N THR A 449 -12.91 -1.34 -38.09
CA THR A 449 -14.36 -1.19 -37.98
C THR A 449 -15.07 -1.06 -39.36
N ALA A 450 -14.35 -0.68 -40.40
CA ALA A 450 -14.88 -0.66 -41.78
C ALA A 450 -15.23 -2.06 -42.31
N THR A 451 -14.79 -3.13 -41.65
CA THR A 451 -15.04 -4.53 -42.07
C THR A 451 -16.24 -5.17 -41.39
N VAL A 452 -16.93 -4.48 -40.45
CA VAL A 452 -18.09 -5.05 -39.73
C VAL A 452 -19.42 -4.96 -40.53
N ASP A 453 -19.36 -5.43 -41.75
CA ASP A 453 -20.44 -5.42 -42.72
C ASP A 453 -21.44 -6.57 -42.50
N THR A 454 -22.40 -6.73 -43.39
CA THR A 454 -23.37 -7.83 -43.35
C THR A 454 -22.72 -9.22 -43.27
N ALA A 455 -21.66 -9.46 -44.04
CA ALA A 455 -20.98 -10.76 -44.03
C ALA A 455 -20.30 -11.03 -42.70
N TYR A 456 -19.74 -10.00 -42.09
CA TYR A 456 -19.15 -10.07 -40.75
C TYR A 456 -20.17 -10.55 -39.72
N TRP A 457 -21.40 -10.00 -39.70
CA TRP A 457 -22.42 -10.37 -38.73
C TRP A 457 -22.95 -11.79 -38.90
N VAL A 458 -22.94 -12.32 -40.13
CA VAL A 458 -23.22 -13.74 -40.37
C VAL A 458 -22.06 -14.60 -39.86
N THR A 459 -20.84 -14.22 -40.11
CA THR A 459 -19.63 -14.89 -39.59
C THR A 459 -19.60 -14.88 -38.05
N ASN A 460 -19.93 -13.75 -37.45
CA ASN A 460 -20.02 -13.63 -35.97
C ASN A 460 -21.02 -14.63 -35.36
N LEU A 461 -22.12 -14.94 -36.04
CA LEU A 461 -23.08 -15.95 -35.55
C LEU A 461 -22.63 -17.39 -35.82
N ARG A 462 -21.86 -17.60 -36.92
CA ARG A 462 -21.50 -18.92 -37.47
C ARG A 462 -20.21 -19.47 -36.82
N ASP A 463 -19.23 -18.64 -36.66
CA ASP A 463 -17.87 -19.05 -36.29
C ASP A 463 -17.69 -19.03 -34.76
N GLN A 464 -16.65 -19.71 -34.34
CA GLN A 464 -16.26 -19.78 -32.93
C GLN A 464 -16.00 -18.39 -32.34
N VAL A 465 -16.51 -18.15 -31.14
CA VAL A 465 -16.20 -16.94 -30.35
C VAL A 465 -14.81 -17.08 -29.70
N ARG A 466 -13.86 -16.27 -30.12
CA ARG A 466 -12.46 -16.26 -29.68
C ARG A 466 -12.28 -15.19 -28.60
N PHE A 467 -13.04 -15.31 -27.49
CA PHE A 467 -13.05 -14.28 -26.45
C PHE A 467 -11.73 -14.21 -25.70
N ALA A 468 -11.15 -15.35 -25.34
CA ALA A 468 -9.85 -15.40 -24.68
C ALA A 468 -8.75 -14.70 -25.50
N ASP A 469 -8.67 -14.98 -26.81
CA ASP A 469 -7.68 -14.37 -27.70
C ASP A 469 -7.85 -12.84 -27.79
N ALA A 470 -9.10 -12.36 -27.91
CA ALA A 470 -9.42 -10.93 -27.94
C ALA A 470 -9.03 -10.23 -26.63
N LEU A 471 -9.24 -10.93 -25.51
CA LEU A 471 -8.85 -10.43 -24.18
C LEU A 471 -7.33 -10.37 -24.02
N GLU A 472 -6.61 -11.42 -24.44
CA GLU A 472 -5.14 -11.45 -24.43
C GLU A 472 -4.55 -10.33 -25.30
N ALA A 473 -5.14 -10.06 -26.47
CA ALA A 473 -4.75 -8.95 -27.31
C ALA A 473 -4.93 -7.60 -26.61
N ALA A 474 -6.04 -7.42 -25.88
CA ALA A 474 -6.29 -6.20 -25.11
C ALA A 474 -5.29 -6.05 -23.93
N LEU A 475 -4.97 -7.16 -23.26
CA LEU A 475 -3.94 -7.16 -22.18
C LEU A 475 -2.54 -6.82 -22.73
N ALA A 476 -2.19 -7.35 -23.90
CA ALA A 476 -0.92 -7.08 -24.58
C ALA A 476 -0.80 -5.60 -24.99
N ASP A 477 -1.92 -4.97 -25.33
CA ASP A 477 -1.99 -3.53 -25.64
C ASP A 477 -1.99 -2.62 -24.40
N GLY A 478 -1.86 -3.21 -23.20
CA GLY A 478 -1.69 -2.47 -21.94
C GLY A 478 -2.99 -2.20 -21.18
N HIS A 479 -4.15 -2.67 -21.62
CA HIS A 479 -5.39 -2.50 -20.85
C HIS A 479 -5.36 -3.31 -19.56
N ARG A 480 -5.87 -2.72 -18.46
CA ARG A 480 -5.83 -3.33 -17.12
C ARG A 480 -7.18 -3.29 -16.39
N VAL A 481 -8.14 -2.53 -16.89
CA VAL A 481 -9.47 -2.43 -16.28
C VAL A 481 -10.51 -2.81 -17.31
N PHE A 482 -11.30 -3.85 -17.00
CA PHE A 482 -12.33 -4.42 -17.85
C PHE A 482 -13.69 -4.30 -17.18
N ILE A 483 -14.58 -3.49 -17.73
CA ILE A 483 -15.91 -3.21 -17.18
C ILE A 483 -16.93 -4.08 -17.91
N GLU A 484 -17.43 -5.12 -17.26
CA GLU A 484 -18.50 -5.94 -17.82
C GLU A 484 -19.82 -5.19 -17.77
N THR A 485 -20.22 -4.68 -18.93
CA THR A 485 -21.38 -3.83 -19.13
C THR A 485 -22.63 -4.68 -19.34
N SER A 486 -23.16 -5.19 -18.23
CA SER A 486 -24.25 -6.17 -18.22
C SER A 486 -25.11 -6.08 -16.97
N THR A 487 -26.26 -6.74 -16.98
CA THR A 487 -27.20 -6.85 -15.85
C THR A 487 -26.78 -7.88 -14.81
N HIS A 488 -25.84 -8.77 -15.16
CA HIS A 488 -25.22 -9.75 -14.27
C HIS A 488 -23.90 -10.23 -14.89
N PRO A 489 -22.81 -10.35 -14.11
CA PRO A 489 -21.53 -10.80 -14.66
C PRO A 489 -21.60 -12.27 -15.09
N VAL A 490 -21.20 -12.52 -16.32
CA VAL A 490 -21.14 -13.87 -16.92
C VAL A 490 -19.75 -14.18 -17.48
N LEU A 491 -18.94 -13.16 -17.78
CA LEU A 491 -17.59 -13.31 -18.32
C LEU A 491 -16.49 -13.09 -17.29
N THR A 492 -16.81 -12.52 -16.12
CA THR A 492 -15.84 -12.14 -15.09
C THR A 492 -14.89 -13.28 -14.72
N ILE A 493 -15.39 -14.51 -14.57
CA ILE A 493 -14.56 -15.67 -14.21
C ILE A 493 -13.55 -15.98 -15.32
N GLY A 494 -14.01 -16.08 -16.58
CA GLY A 494 -13.11 -16.35 -17.72
C GLY A 494 -12.07 -15.24 -17.94
N MET A 495 -12.44 -13.97 -17.66
CA MET A 495 -11.49 -12.86 -17.69
C MET A 495 -10.41 -13.02 -16.61
N GLN A 496 -10.79 -13.33 -15.36
CA GLN A 496 -9.85 -13.54 -14.26
C GLN A 496 -8.90 -14.70 -14.53
N GLU A 497 -9.43 -15.84 -15.01
CA GLU A 497 -8.62 -16.99 -15.42
C GLU A 497 -7.59 -16.61 -16.50
N THR A 498 -7.99 -15.78 -17.46
CA THR A 498 -7.07 -15.30 -18.52
C THR A 498 -6.01 -14.36 -17.96
N PHE A 499 -6.36 -13.49 -17.01
CA PHE A 499 -5.37 -12.62 -16.35
C PHE A 499 -4.33 -13.45 -15.58
N GLU A 500 -4.78 -14.43 -14.82
CA GLU A 500 -3.91 -15.35 -14.10
C GLU A 500 -3.01 -16.16 -15.05
N HIS A 501 -3.59 -16.68 -16.15
CA HIS A 501 -2.87 -17.46 -17.15
C HIS A 501 -1.76 -16.65 -17.83
N THR A 502 -2.04 -15.39 -18.14
CA THR A 502 -1.07 -14.49 -18.78
C THR A 502 -0.09 -13.86 -17.80
N GLY A 503 -0.33 -14.01 -16.49
CA GLY A 503 0.48 -13.37 -15.45
C GLY A 503 0.36 -11.84 -15.44
N VAL A 504 -0.73 -11.28 -15.98
CA VAL A 504 -0.97 -9.84 -16.07
C VAL A 504 -1.96 -9.43 -14.99
N GLU A 505 -1.55 -8.52 -14.11
CA GLU A 505 -2.47 -7.92 -13.14
C GLU A 505 -3.48 -7.03 -13.86
N ALA A 506 -4.75 -7.41 -13.80
CA ALA A 506 -5.87 -6.66 -14.33
C ALA A 506 -7.12 -6.85 -13.47
N ILE A 507 -8.09 -5.96 -13.61
CA ILE A 507 -9.29 -5.93 -12.79
C ILE A 507 -10.54 -6.03 -13.66
N THR A 508 -11.50 -6.81 -13.18
CA THR A 508 -12.88 -6.85 -13.72
C THR A 508 -13.82 -6.04 -12.83
N VAL A 509 -14.63 -5.20 -13.44
CA VAL A 509 -15.67 -4.42 -12.78
C VAL A 509 -17.04 -4.80 -13.34
N PRO A 510 -17.86 -5.55 -12.58
CA PRO A 510 -19.23 -5.83 -13.00
C PRO A 510 -20.13 -4.61 -12.82
N THR A 511 -20.96 -4.27 -13.80
CA THR A 511 -21.85 -3.11 -13.71
C THR A 511 -23.02 -3.38 -12.76
N LEU A 512 -23.83 -4.39 -13.04
CA LEU A 512 -24.97 -4.78 -12.20
C LEU A 512 -24.86 -6.24 -11.77
N ARG A 513 -25.75 -6.65 -10.86
CA ARG A 513 -25.89 -8.04 -10.42
C ARG A 513 -27.36 -8.44 -10.42
N ARG A 514 -27.64 -9.72 -10.57
CA ARG A 514 -28.99 -10.25 -10.47
C ARG A 514 -29.62 -9.82 -9.15
N ASP A 515 -30.87 -9.36 -9.21
CA ASP A 515 -31.65 -8.83 -8.10
C ASP A 515 -31.08 -7.55 -7.45
N HIS A 516 -29.96 -7.01 -8.01
CA HIS A 516 -29.31 -5.76 -7.62
C HIS A 516 -29.08 -4.91 -8.88
N GLY A 517 -30.16 -4.47 -9.50
CA GLY A 517 -30.17 -3.63 -10.71
C GLY A 517 -30.45 -2.17 -10.39
N ASP A 518 -30.14 -1.69 -9.21
CA ASP A 518 -30.47 -0.37 -8.68
C ASP A 518 -29.29 0.63 -8.75
N ARG A 519 -29.57 1.85 -8.31
CA ARG A 519 -28.57 2.92 -8.25
C ARG A 519 -27.43 2.61 -7.28
N ALA A 520 -27.70 1.89 -6.19
CA ALA A 520 -26.68 1.56 -5.21
C ALA A 520 -25.62 0.61 -5.79
N GLN A 521 -26.05 -0.40 -6.55
CA GLN A 521 -25.13 -1.30 -7.25
C GLN A 521 -24.34 -0.58 -8.34
N LEU A 522 -24.98 0.33 -9.10
CA LEU A 522 -24.29 1.16 -10.07
C LEU A 522 -23.22 2.03 -9.41
N LEU A 523 -23.53 2.67 -8.28
CA LEU A 523 -22.58 3.46 -7.51
C LEU A 523 -21.39 2.61 -7.05
N ARG A 524 -21.65 1.37 -6.60
CA ARG A 524 -20.58 0.43 -6.22
C ARG A 524 -19.69 0.08 -7.42
N ALA A 525 -20.25 -0.10 -8.60
CA ALA A 525 -19.48 -0.34 -9.82
C ALA A 525 -18.60 0.87 -10.20
N LEU A 526 -19.17 2.09 -10.13
CA LEU A 526 -18.41 3.34 -10.31
C LEU A 526 -17.28 3.46 -9.30
N ALA A 527 -17.54 3.10 -8.04
CA ALA A 527 -16.53 3.09 -6.99
C ALA A 527 -15.42 2.08 -7.27
N GLN A 528 -15.75 0.88 -7.70
CA GLN A 528 -14.76 -0.14 -8.10
C GLN A 528 -13.91 0.33 -9.27
N ALA A 529 -14.51 0.92 -10.30
CA ALA A 529 -13.78 1.48 -11.43
C ALA A 529 -12.84 2.63 -10.99
N PHE A 530 -13.32 3.53 -10.14
CA PHE A 530 -12.54 4.64 -9.61
C PHE A 530 -11.33 4.17 -8.80
N VAL A 531 -11.54 3.21 -7.92
CA VAL A 531 -10.46 2.60 -7.12
C VAL A 531 -9.46 1.85 -8.00
N ALA A 532 -9.92 1.28 -9.10
CA ALA A 532 -9.08 0.66 -10.13
C ALA A 532 -8.33 1.68 -11.02
N GLY A 533 -8.46 2.98 -10.76
CA GLY A 533 -7.73 4.02 -11.48
C GLY A 533 -8.51 4.72 -12.60
N VAL A 534 -9.76 4.31 -12.88
CA VAL A 534 -10.60 4.97 -13.88
C VAL A 534 -11.09 6.32 -13.36
N ASP A 535 -11.07 7.32 -14.22
CA ASP A 535 -11.65 8.63 -13.89
C ASP A 535 -13.18 8.56 -13.93
N VAL A 536 -13.81 9.03 -12.85
CA VAL A 536 -15.27 9.13 -12.70
C VAL A 536 -15.65 10.56 -12.37
N ASP A 537 -16.60 11.10 -13.09
CA ASP A 537 -17.20 12.40 -12.78
C ASP A 537 -18.28 12.24 -11.70
N TRP A 538 -17.83 12.35 -10.46
CA TRP A 538 -18.69 12.26 -9.29
C TRP A 538 -19.69 13.41 -9.17
N THR A 539 -19.47 14.54 -9.85
CA THR A 539 -20.36 15.72 -9.77
C THR A 539 -21.75 15.39 -10.28
N THR A 540 -21.87 14.44 -11.20
CA THR A 540 -23.12 13.98 -11.80
C THR A 540 -24.08 13.29 -10.81
N LEU A 541 -23.57 12.91 -9.62
CA LEU A 541 -24.34 12.26 -8.56
C LEU A 541 -24.91 13.25 -7.54
N TYR A 542 -24.58 14.55 -7.67
CA TYR A 542 -25.01 15.61 -6.77
C TYR A 542 -25.98 16.56 -7.47
N PRO A 543 -26.84 17.27 -6.73
CA PRO A 543 -27.70 18.31 -7.29
C PRO A 543 -26.90 19.39 -8.02
N ALA A 544 -27.29 19.69 -9.25
CA ALA A 544 -26.62 20.71 -10.05
C ALA A 544 -27.09 22.12 -9.73
N SER A 545 -28.32 22.29 -9.25
CA SER A 545 -28.91 23.62 -8.97
C SER A 545 -29.99 23.55 -7.87
N PRO A 546 -29.76 24.20 -6.73
CA PRO A 546 -28.47 24.77 -6.30
C PRO A 546 -27.45 23.65 -6.03
N PRO A 547 -26.16 23.89 -6.26
CA PRO A 547 -25.12 22.92 -5.88
C PRO A 547 -25.01 22.84 -4.35
N PRO A 548 -24.56 21.70 -3.78
CA PRO A 548 -24.32 21.58 -2.35
C PRO A 548 -23.29 22.60 -1.87
N ARG A 549 -23.30 22.90 -0.58
CA ARG A 549 -22.36 23.84 0.03
C ARG A 549 -20.96 23.25 0.13
N ILE A 550 -19.96 24.10 -0.08
CA ILE A 550 -18.58 23.76 0.26
C ILE A 550 -18.42 24.02 1.77
N VAL A 551 -18.10 22.96 2.50
CA VAL A 551 -17.87 22.99 3.94
C VAL A 551 -16.40 22.78 4.27
N GLU A 552 -15.98 23.27 5.44
CA GLU A 552 -14.59 23.15 5.89
C GLU A 552 -14.32 21.73 6.38
N LEU A 553 -13.48 21.03 5.63
CA LEU A 553 -13.02 19.68 5.92
C LEU A 553 -11.52 19.68 6.23
N PRO A 554 -11.00 18.67 6.97
CA PRO A 554 -9.59 18.54 7.24
C PRO A 554 -8.73 18.61 5.98
N THR A 555 -7.56 19.19 6.09
CA THR A 555 -6.55 19.17 5.03
C THR A 555 -5.92 17.79 4.91
N TYR A 556 -4.99 17.63 3.96
CA TYR A 556 -4.31 16.35 3.72
C TYR A 556 -3.62 15.83 5.00
N ALA A 557 -3.79 14.54 5.29
CA ALA A 557 -3.17 13.88 6.42
C ALA A 557 -1.70 13.53 6.10
N PHE A 558 -0.83 14.52 6.22
CA PHE A 558 0.60 14.34 5.97
C PHE A 558 1.20 13.35 6.96
N GLN A 559 1.97 12.40 6.46
CA GLN A 559 2.84 11.54 7.24
C GLN A 559 4.08 12.34 7.60
N ARG A 560 4.19 12.71 8.88
CA ARG A 560 5.20 13.62 9.36
C ARG A 560 6.43 12.84 9.79
N GLU A 561 7.55 13.07 9.12
CA GLU A 561 8.87 12.61 9.50
C GLU A 561 9.72 13.79 9.98
N ARG A 562 10.70 13.50 10.81
CA ARG A 562 11.62 14.50 11.29
C ARG A 562 12.76 14.68 10.29
N TYR A 563 12.69 15.73 9.47
CA TYR A 563 13.75 16.11 8.53
C TYR A 563 14.71 17.17 9.10
N TRP A 564 14.78 17.29 10.41
CA TRP A 564 15.68 18.26 11.04
C TRP A 564 17.12 17.84 10.79
N LEU A 565 17.90 18.71 10.16
CA LEU A 565 19.35 18.56 10.04
C LEU A 565 19.93 18.84 11.42
N ASP A 566 20.15 17.79 12.21
CA ASP A 566 20.92 17.90 13.43
C ASP A 566 22.34 18.29 12.97
N GLY A 567 22.75 19.51 13.27
CA GLY A 567 24.12 19.92 13.07
C GLY A 567 25.01 18.94 13.83
N ASP A 568 25.89 18.27 13.11
CA ASP A 568 26.89 17.36 13.64
C ASP A 568 26.44 15.98 14.16
N SER A 569 25.33 15.41 13.62
CA SER A 569 25.15 13.98 13.72
C SER A 569 25.96 13.25 12.65
N GLY A 570 27.26 13.08 12.91
CA GLY A 570 28.02 11.93 12.41
C GLY A 570 28.44 11.86 10.95
N ARG A 571 28.18 12.87 10.10
CA ARG A 571 28.95 13.03 8.87
C ARG A 571 30.17 13.93 9.19
N GLY A 572 31.10 13.41 9.99
CA GLY A 572 32.47 13.85 9.92
C GLY A 572 32.90 13.78 8.45
N GLY A 573 33.73 14.71 8.00
CA GLY A 573 34.29 14.65 6.66
C GLY A 573 34.81 13.23 6.38
N ASP A 574 34.88 12.85 5.11
CA ASP A 574 35.33 11.51 4.72
C ASP A 574 36.54 11.13 5.60
N PRO A 575 36.50 10.00 6.34
CA PRO A 575 37.65 9.58 7.13
C PRO A 575 38.97 9.60 6.34
N ALA A 576 38.90 9.39 5.03
CA ALA A 576 40.04 9.47 4.11
C ALA A 576 40.69 10.88 4.09
N ASP A 577 39.92 11.95 4.25
CA ASP A 577 40.45 13.33 4.31
C ASP A 577 41.31 13.56 5.56
N LEU A 578 41.14 12.71 6.58
CA LEU A 578 41.93 12.74 7.82
C LEU A 578 43.04 11.67 7.84
N GLY A 579 43.23 10.95 6.73
CA GLY A 579 44.18 9.85 6.63
C GLY A 579 43.73 8.59 7.36
N LEU A 580 42.43 8.42 7.61
CA LEU A 580 41.79 7.25 8.21
C LEU A 580 41.14 6.40 7.13
N ILE A 581 40.98 5.12 7.39
CA ILE A 581 40.25 4.21 6.51
C ILE A 581 38.77 4.21 6.94
N SER A 582 37.84 4.35 5.98
CA SER A 582 36.41 4.19 6.29
C SER A 582 36.11 2.74 6.63
N ALA A 583 35.64 2.49 7.84
CA ALA A 583 35.28 1.15 8.29
C ALA A 583 33.95 0.64 7.68
N ARG A 584 33.20 1.50 6.95
CA ARG A 584 31.91 1.17 6.32
C ARG A 584 30.94 0.46 7.27
N HIS A 585 30.92 0.90 8.53
CA HIS A 585 30.13 0.30 9.57
C HIS A 585 29.30 1.41 10.27
N PRO A 586 28.02 1.18 10.60
CA PRO A 586 27.13 2.22 11.13
C PRO A 586 27.59 2.85 12.44
N VAL A 587 28.32 2.09 13.28
CA VAL A 587 28.82 2.55 14.58
C VAL A 587 30.31 2.87 14.55
N LEU A 588 31.14 2.01 13.93
CA LEU A 588 32.58 2.15 13.81
C LEU A 588 32.90 2.90 12.50
N ALA A 589 32.94 4.22 12.57
CA ALA A 589 33.04 5.08 11.38
C ALA A 589 34.38 4.99 10.65
N ALA A 590 35.48 4.78 11.39
CA ALA A 590 36.81 4.81 10.83
C ALA A 590 37.74 3.79 11.48
N ALA A 591 38.72 3.32 10.72
CA ALA A 591 39.79 2.45 11.15
C ALA A 591 41.16 3.13 10.90
N VAL A 592 42.11 2.83 11.71
CA VAL A 592 43.51 3.28 11.56
C VAL A 592 44.46 2.14 11.95
N GLU A 593 45.43 1.86 11.07
CA GLU A 593 46.57 1.01 11.37
C GLU A 593 47.62 1.83 12.17
N LEU A 594 48.11 1.28 13.27
CA LEU A 594 49.12 1.95 14.06
C LEU A 594 50.50 1.92 13.34
N ALA A 595 51.14 3.08 13.24
CA ALA A 595 52.36 3.24 12.44
C ALA A 595 53.54 2.37 12.91
N ASP A 596 53.50 1.88 14.15
CA ASP A 596 54.52 0.98 14.71
C ASP A 596 54.24 -0.48 14.37
N GLY A 597 53.18 -0.77 13.62
CA GLY A 597 52.72 -2.15 13.26
C GLY A 597 52.13 -2.92 14.44
N ASN A 598 51.90 -2.29 15.58
CA ASN A 598 51.43 -2.93 16.79
C ASN A 598 49.89 -3.10 16.88
N GLY A 599 49.16 -2.83 15.79
CA GLY A 599 47.73 -3.14 15.77
C GLY A 599 46.88 -2.17 14.96
N HIS A 600 45.57 -2.28 15.15
CA HIS A 600 44.54 -1.47 14.49
C HIS A 600 43.60 -0.87 15.53
N VAL A 601 43.07 0.30 15.24
CA VAL A 601 42.04 0.93 16.06
C VAL A 601 40.83 1.29 15.19
N LEU A 602 39.68 0.71 15.48
CA LEU A 602 38.44 1.17 14.91
C LEU A 602 37.79 2.16 15.90
N THR A 603 37.20 3.22 15.39
CA THR A 603 36.66 4.27 16.26
C THR A 603 35.30 4.76 15.74
N GLY A 604 34.44 5.19 16.68
CA GLY A 604 33.17 5.74 16.38
C GLY A 604 32.52 6.50 17.53
N ARG A 605 31.27 6.91 17.33
CA ARG A 605 30.45 7.59 18.35
C ARG A 605 29.14 6.87 18.49
N LEU A 606 28.64 6.75 19.72
CA LEU A 606 27.41 6.04 20.05
C LEU A 606 26.52 6.92 20.93
N SER A 607 25.24 7.05 20.55
CA SER A 607 24.22 7.68 21.38
C SER A 607 22.84 7.12 21.04
N ALA A 608 21.90 7.18 21.96
CA ALA A 608 20.51 6.80 21.69
C ALA A 608 19.83 7.70 20.63
N ARG A 609 20.41 8.90 20.35
CA ARG A 609 19.92 9.80 19.30
C ARG A 609 20.37 9.37 17.91
N SER A 610 21.66 8.99 17.76
CA SER A 610 22.21 8.58 16.46
C SER A 610 21.89 7.12 16.12
N HIS A 611 21.58 6.31 17.12
CA HIS A 611 21.27 4.88 17.00
C HIS A 611 20.04 4.62 17.86
N ALA A 612 18.86 5.01 17.34
CA ALA A 612 17.60 5.02 18.10
C ALA A 612 17.25 3.64 18.69
N TRP A 613 17.53 2.55 17.95
CA TRP A 613 17.33 1.18 18.40
C TRP A 613 18.02 0.87 19.72
N LEU A 614 19.18 1.46 20.03
CA LEU A 614 19.87 1.26 21.32
C LEU A 614 19.08 1.78 22.52
N GLY A 615 18.27 2.84 22.31
CA GLY A 615 17.41 3.38 23.36
C GLY A 615 16.29 2.42 23.79
N GLU A 616 16.03 1.42 22.98
CA GLU A 616 14.96 0.42 23.17
C GLU A 616 15.46 -0.87 23.84
N HIS A 617 16.76 -0.99 24.17
CA HIS A 617 17.32 -2.09 24.94
C HIS A 617 17.48 -1.67 26.40
N VAL A 618 16.41 -1.84 27.18
CA VAL A 618 16.37 -1.44 28.59
C VAL A 618 16.39 -2.67 29.47
N VAL A 619 17.38 -2.75 30.37
CA VAL A 619 17.51 -3.84 31.34
C VAL A 619 17.65 -3.25 32.74
N ALA A 620 16.79 -3.67 33.66
CA ALA A 620 16.73 -3.16 35.03
C ALA A 620 16.70 -1.61 35.11
N ASP A 621 15.86 -0.99 34.27
CA ASP A 621 15.65 0.46 34.12
C ASP A 621 16.85 1.25 33.52
N ALA A 622 17.90 0.58 33.05
CA ALA A 622 19.04 1.22 32.42
C ALA A 622 19.08 0.91 30.90
N VAL A 623 19.42 1.92 30.08
CA VAL A 623 19.66 1.73 28.65
C VAL A 623 21.06 1.12 28.49
N LEU A 624 21.11 -0.18 28.24
CA LEU A 624 22.35 -0.95 28.05
C LEU A 624 22.64 -1.16 26.57
N VAL A 625 23.90 -1.05 26.18
CA VAL A 625 24.35 -1.61 24.91
C VAL A 625 24.35 -3.15 25.04
N PRO A 626 23.62 -3.87 24.15
CA PRO A 626 23.53 -5.32 24.24
C PRO A 626 24.90 -5.98 24.05
N GLY A 627 25.14 -7.11 24.76
CA GLY A 627 26.37 -7.90 24.61
C GLY A 627 26.57 -8.36 23.13
N ALA A 628 25.50 -8.57 22.42
CA ALA A 628 25.46 -8.86 20.97
C ALA A 628 26.14 -7.76 20.12
N ALA A 629 26.04 -6.48 20.53
CA ALA A 629 26.70 -5.38 19.83
C ALA A 629 28.22 -5.39 20.05
N LEU A 630 28.69 -5.74 21.26
CA LEU A 630 30.12 -5.84 21.53
C LEU A 630 30.72 -7.02 20.73
N ALA A 631 30.01 -8.14 20.64
CA ALA A 631 30.43 -9.29 19.84
C ALA A 631 30.48 -8.94 18.34
N GLU A 632 29.49 -8.23 17.82
CA GLU A 632 29.44 -7.77 16.42
C GLU A 632 30.60 -6.79 16.12
N TRP A 633 30.91 -5.85 17.02
CA TRP A 633 32.05 -4.96 16.84
C TRP A 633 33.41 -5.67 16.86
N ALA A 634 33.55 -6.71 17.67
CA ALA A 634 34.72 -7.57 17.67
C ALA A 634 34.83 -8.38 16.37
N LEU A 635 33.71 -8.89 15.83
CA LEU A 635 33.66 -9.54 14.51
C LEU A 635 34.03 -8.56 13.39
N ARG A 636 33.51 -7.33 13.42
CA ARG A 636 33.92 -6.30 12.45
C ARG A 636 35.43 -5.98 12.53
N ALA A 637 35.94 -5.92 13.74
CA ALA A 637 37.39 -5.73 13.94
C ALA A 637 38.21 -6.94 13.46
N ALA A 638 37.71 -8.17 13.62
CA ALA A 638 38.33 -9.38 13.08
C ALA A 638 38.38 -9.34 11.53
N ASP A 639 37.27 -8.95 10.89
CA ASP A 639 37.18 -8.79 9.44
C ASP A 639 38.19 -7.75 8.92
N GLU A 640 38.36 -6.59 9.62
CA GLU A 640 39.29 -5.53 9.25
C GLU A 640 40.74 -6.01 9.21
N VAL A 641 41.09 -6.93 10.08
CA VAL A 641 42.49 -7.46 10.18
C VAL A 641 42.66 -8.83 9.51
N GLY A 642 41.61 -9.34 8.83
CA GLY A 642 41.63 -10.63 8.17
C GLY A 642 41.70 -11.84 9.12
N ALA A 643 41.20 -11.72 10.33
CA ALA A 643 41.11 -12.82 11.30
C ALA A 643 39.89 -13.72 11.01
N GLY A 644 39.88 -14.94 11.56
CA GLY A 644 38.86 -15.97 11.27
C GLY A 644 37.57 -15.79 12.06
N GLY A 645 37.59 -14.99 13.12
CA GLY A 645 36.44 -14.73 14.01
C GLY A 645 36.92 -14.35 15.42
N VAL A 646 36.05 -14.48 16.39
CA VAL A 646 36.33 -14.20 17.81
C VAL A 646 36.47 -15.52 18.55
N GLU A 647 37.66 -15.84 19.01
CA GLU A 647 37.93 -17.04 19.80
C GLU A 647 37.33 -16.95 21.18
N GLU A 648 37.54 -15.82 21.86
CA GLU A 648 37.00 -15.51 23.18
C GLU A 648 36.76 -14.00 23.30
N LEU A 649 35.62 -13.60 23.89
CA LEU A 649 35.33 -12.23 24.26
C LEU A 649 34.65 -12.20 25.64
N ALA A 650 35.37 -11.71 26.65
CA ALA A 650 34.86 -11.54 27.99
C ALA A 650 34.32 -10.11 28.20
N LEU A 651 33.07 -9.98 28.60
CA LEU A 651 32.43 -8.70 28.90
C LEU A 651 32.67 -8.32 30.35
N GLN A 652 33.41 -7.23 30.58
CA GLN A 652 33.87 -6.86 31.94
C GLN A 652 32.93 -5.89 32.66
N ILE A 653 32.54 -4.81 31.95
CA ILE A 653 31.68 -3.76 32.51
C ILE A 653 30.57 -3.45 31.51
N PRO A 654 29.29 -3.52 31.89
CA PRO A 654 28.19 -3.11 31.00
C PRO A 654 28.37 -1.70 30.49
N LEU A 655 28.11 -1.48 29.21
CA LEU A 655 28.12 -0.15 28.59
C LEU A 655 26.72 0.47 28.71
N VAL A 656 26.58 1.37 29.68
CA VAL A 656 25.33 2.12 29.89
C VAL A 656 25.40 3.41 29.08
N LEU A 657 24.37 3.66 28.25
CA LEU A 657 24.26 4.90 27.50
C LEU A 657 23.70 6.03 28.37
N PRO A 658 24.31 7.24 28.33
CA PRO A 658 23.77 8.36 29.06
C PRO A 658 22.44 8.83 28.43
N PRO A 659 21.52 9.36 29.26
CA PRO A 659 20.22 9.84 28.77
C PRO A 659 20.36 11.06 27.82
N SER A 660 21.48 11.78 27.88
CA SER A 660 21.79 12.85 26.95
C SER A 660 23.27 12.81 26.56
N GLY A 661 23.60 13.25 25.35
CA GLY A 661 24.96 13.16 24.82
C GLY A 661 25.23 11.77 24.22
N GLY A 662 26.40 11.23 24.42
CA GLY A 662 26.82 9.91 23.91
C GLY A 662 28.22 9.53 24.40
N VAL A 663 28.73 8.45 23.83
CA VAL A 663 30.09 7.97 24.14
C VAL A 663 30.94 7.90 22.87
N ARG A 664 32.23 8.13 22.97
CA ARG A 664 33.21 7.73 21.97
C ARG A 664 33.55 6.27 22.19
N LEU A 665 33.65 5.53 21.11
CA LEU A 665 33.97 4.11 21.11
C LEU A 665 35.30 3.87 20.43
N GLN A 666 36.08 2.93 20.96
CA GLN A 666 37.23 2.36 20.27
C GLN A 666 37.25 0.85 20.42
N VAL A 667 37.49 0.16 19.30
CA VAL A 667 37.90 -1.24 19.29
C VAL A 667 39.34 -1.31 18.91
N VAL A 668 40.17 -1.82 19.82
CA VAL A 668 41.62 -1.91 19.67
C VAL A 668 41.98 -3.37 19.37
N VAL A 669 42.68 -3.61 18.28
CA VAL A 669 43.22 -4.92 17.91
C VAL A 669 44.74 -4.90 18.01
N GLY A 670 45.34 -5.80 18.76
CA GLY A 670 46.77 -5.93 18.92
C GLY A 670 47.48 -6.49 17.71
N ALA A 671 48.84 -6.49 17.78
CA ALA A 671 49.69 -7.19 16.80
C ALA A 671 49.41 -8.71 16.80
N PRO A 672 49.62 -9.41 15.68
CA PRO A 672 49.50 -10.84 15.67
C PRO A 672 50.56 -11.51 16.57
N GLY A 673 50.17 -12.44 17.41
CA GLY A 673 51.08 -13.30 18.14
C GLY A 673 51.76 -14.32 17.20
N ASP A 674 52.72 -15.08 17.74
CA ASP A 674 53.41 -16.13 16.95
C ASP A 674 52.51 -17.23 16.43
N ASP A 675 51.34 -17.38 17.02
CA ASP A 675 50.28 -18.33 16.61
C ASP A 675 49.20 -17.70 15.71
N GLY A 676 49.37 -16.45 15.33
CA GLY A 676 48.45 -15.68 14.47
C GLY A 676 47.22 -15.09 15.23
N ARG A 677 47.08 -15.33 16.53
CA ARG A 677 46.03 -14.76 17.36
C ARG A 677 46.31 -13.28 17.61
N ARG A 678 45.25 -12.51 17.83
CA ARG A 678 45.31 -11.06 18.14
C ARG A 678 44.42 -10.74 19.33
N ASP A 679 44.94 -9.94 20.27
CA ASP A 679 44.09 -9.39 21.34
C ASP A 679 43.10 -8.39 20.77
N VAL A 680 41.90 -8.35 21.32
CA VAL A 680 40.86 -7.36 20.98
C VAL A 680 40.26 -6.78 22.23
N GLN A 681 40.06 -5.46 22.27
CA GLN A 681 39.53 -4.75 23.42
C GLN A 681 38.55 -3.67 22.96
N VAL A 682 37.43 -3.53 23.68
CA VAL A 682 36.38 -2.53 23.41
C VAL A 682 36.36 -1.50 24.53
N TYR A 683 36.59 -0.23 24.16
CA TYR A 683 36.67 0.88 25.10
C TYR A 683 35.61 1.93 24.79
N SER A 684 35.09 2.59 25.84
CA SER A 684 34.32 3.82 25.69
C SER A 684 34.77 4.94 26.61
N ARG A 685 34.44 6.19 26.25
CA ARG A 685 34.48 7.34 27.11
C ARG A 685 33.36 8.33 26.77
N PRO A 686 32.90 9.17 27.71
CA PRO A 686 31.89 10.19 27.43
C PRO A 686 32.26 11.08 26.23
N ASN A 687 31.28 11.43 25.41
CA ASN A 687 31.46 12.36 24.30
C ASN A 687 31.02 13.75 24.75
N GLY A 688 31.96 14.68 24.96
CA GLY A 688 31.63 16.05 25.31
C GLY A 688 32.89 16.81 25.80
N ASP A 689 32.82 18.17 25.73
CA ASP A 689 33.88 19.08 26.16
C ASP A 689 33.92 19.26 27.69
N ALA A 690 32.97 18.68 28.42
CA ALA A 690 32.82 18.83 29.85
C ALA A 690 33.98 18.16 30.65
N ASP A 691 34.61 17.13 30.11
CA ASP A 691 35.80 16.51 30.71
C ASP A 691 36.74 15.95 29.62
N PRO A 692 37.61 16.79 29.03
CA PRO A 692 38.60 16.36 28.02
C PRO A 692 39.56 15.29 28.49
N GLY A 693 39.67 15.10 29.82
CA GLY A 693 40.55 14.15 30.47
C GLY A 693 39.91 12.85 30.93
N ALA A 694 38.62 12.63 30.61
CA ALA A 694 37.94 11.39 31.02
C ALA A 694 38.68 10.14 30.54
N ALA A 695 38.96 9.23 31.47
CA ALA A 695 39.68 7.99 31.16
C ALA A 695 38.81 7.06 30.26
N TRP A 696 39.48 6.33 29.39
CA TRP A 696 38.87 5.22 28.65
C TRP A 696 38.50 4.09 29.63
N ARG A 697 37.33 3.50 29.45
CA ARG A 697 36.85 2.36 30.22
C ARG A 697 36.76 1.14 29.29
N CYS A 698 37.39 0.03 29.71
CA CYS A 698 37.28 -1.24 29.01
C CYS A 698 35.95 -1.92 29.35
N HIS A 699 35.21 -2.32 28.29
CA HIS A 699 33.93 -3.00 28.40
C HIS A 699 34.01 -4.48 28.02
N ALA A 700 34.91 -4.81 27.09
CA ALA A 700 35.19 -6.18 26.69
C ALA A 700 36.66 -6.37 26.33
N GLU A 701 37.19 -7.52 26.60
CA GLU A 701 38.51 -7.96 26.15
C GLU A 701 38.43 -9.41 25.66
N GLY A 702 39.25 -9.76 24.69
CA GLY A 702 39.23 -11.07 24.09
C GLY A 702 40.33 -11.32 23.07
N VAL A 703 40.20 -12.40 22.35
CA VAL A 703 41.16 -12.90 21.38
C VAL A 703 40.46 -13.19 20.05
N LEU A 704 41.07 -12.71 18.97
CA LEU A 704 40.66 -13.04 17.60
C LEU A 704 41.41 -14.29 17.11
N SER A 705 40.71 -15.24 16.49
CA SER A 705 41.27 -16.43 15.93
C SER A 705 41.98 -16.17 14.60
N PRO A 706 43.06 -16.92 14.26
CA PRO A 706 43.61 -16.87 12.92
C PRO A 706 42.60 -17.36 11.87
N PRO A 707 42.75 -16.99 10.59
CA PRO A 707 41.90 -17.50 9.52
C PRO A 707 41.85 -19.02 9.50
N THR A 708 40.67 -19.61 9.47
CA THR A 708 40.49 -21.07 9.41
C THR A 708 39.68 -21.46 8.19
N ASP A 709 40.14 -22.49 7.44
CA ASP A 709 39.39 -23.18 6.35
C ASP A 709 38.33 -24.16 6.94
N ARG A 710 37.61 -23.75 7.96
CA ARG A 710 36.62 -24.63 8.61
C ARG A 710 35.35 -24.69 7.77
N ALA A 711 35.03 -25.86 7.25
CA ALA A 711 33.69 -26.15 6.72
C ALA A 711 32.77 -26.42 7.90
N ASP A 712 31.60 -25.76 7.92
CA ASP A 712 30.64 -25.89 9.00
C ASP A 712 29.78 -27.16 8.83
N ASP A 713 29.98 -28.15 9.71
CA ASP A 713 29.09 -29.31 9.87
C ASP A 713 27.93 -29.04 10.87
N ASP A 714 27.95 -27.94 11.62
CA ASP A 714 27.02 -27.68 12.72
C ASP A 714 25.66 -27.10 12.27
N ALA A 715 25.54 -26.64 11.03
CA ALA A 715 24.25 -26.21 10.46
C ALA A 715 23.32 -27.38 10.06
N ALA A 716 23.80 -28.61 10.19
CA ALA A 716 22.98 -29.80 9.97
C ALA A 716 21.75 -29.81 10.89
N GLY A 717 20.54 -29.69 10.32
CA GLY A 717 19.28 -29.71 11.04
C GLY A 717 18.51 -28.36 11.04
N LEU A 718 19.11 -27.27 10.53
CA LEU A 718 18.40 -26.03 10.24
C LEU A 718 17.98 -25.94 8.77
N THR A 719 18.43 -26.87 7.94
CA THR A 719 18.03 -27.04 6.54
C THR A 719 16.76 -27.88 6.42
N GLY A 720 15.93 -27.61 5.42
CA GLY A 720 14.70 -28.37 5.14
C GLY A 720 13.44 -27.76 5.73
N ALA A 721 12.44 -28.62 6.01
CA ALA A 721 11.16 -28.16 6.56
C ALA A 721 11.35 -27.51 7.94
N TRP A 722 10.77 -26.35 8.14
CA TRP A 722 10.87 -25.59 9.37
C TRP A 722 9.51 -25.29 9.96
N PRO A 723 9.28 -25.53 11.27
CA PRO A 723 10.18 -26.25 12.18
C PRO A 723 10.36 -27.72 11.81
N PRO A 724 11.43 -28.40 12.33
CA PRO A 724 11.64 -29.83 12.11
C PRO A 724 10.45 -30.67 12.58
N ALA A 725 10.23 -31.80 11.92
CA ALA A 725 9.15 -32.71 12.30
C ALA A 725 9.39 -33.29 13.71
N GLY A 726 8.47 -33.01 14.62
CA GLY A 726 8.52 -33.42 16.02
C GLY A 726 8.86 -32.32 17.02
N ALA A 727 9.24 -31.13 16.55
CA ALA A 727 9.43 -29.97 17.41
C ALA A 727 8.08 -29.49 17.97
N GLU A 728 7.99 -29.32 19.29
CA GLU A 728 6.78 -28.88 19.99
C GLU A 728 6.76 -27.34 20.09
N PRO A 729 5.70 -26.66 19.66
CA PRO A 729 5.62 -25.21 19.74
C PRO A 729 5.52 -24.74 21.20
N LEU A 730 6.26 -23.68 21.53
CA LEU A 730 6.20 -22.99 22.81
C LEU A 730 5.37 -21.72 22.69
N GLU A 731 4.65 -21.34 23.75
CA GLU A 731 3.78 -20.18 23.75
C GLU A 731 4.61 -18.89 23.79
N THR A 732 4.49 -18.09 22.73
CA THR A 732 5.16 -16.80 22.58
C THR A 732 4.25 -15.60 22.83
N GLU A 733 2.94 -15.81 22.97
CA GLU A 733 1.97 -14.74 23.26
C GLU A 733 2.29 -14.10 24.62
N GLY A 734 2.36 -12.76 24.68
CA GLY A 734 2.73 -12.02 25.87
C GLY A 734 4.19 -12.24 26.34
N PHE A 735 5.07 -12.77 25.50
CA PHE A 735 6.48 -13.03 25.87
C PHE A 735 7.19 -11.74 26.30
N TYR A 736 7.08 -10.66 25.52
CA TYR A 736 7.78 -9.41 25.81
C TYR A 736 7.23 -8.69 27.04
N GLU A 737 5.95 -8.84 27.35
CA GLU A 737 5.34 -8.35 28.60
C GLU A 737 5.89 -9.12 29.81
N ARG A 738 6.04 -10.44 29.69
CA ARG A 738 6.66 -11.27 30.75
C ARG A 738 8.14 -10.94 30.93
N ALA A 739 8.87 -10.75 29.84
CA ALA A 739 10.27 -10.32 29.86
C ALA A 739 10.43 -8.96 30.54
N ALA A 740 9.56 -7.99 30.21
CA ALA A 740 9.56 -6.68 30.86
C ALA A 740 9.29 -6.77 32.38
N ALA A 741 8.36 -7.63 32.80
CA ALA A 741 8.09 -7.91 34.22
C ALA A 741 9.30 -8.57 34.94
N ALA A 742 10.15 -9.30 34.19
CA ALA A 742 11.38 -9.90 34.68
C ALA A 742 12.60 -8.95 34.61
N GLY A 743 12.41 -7.68 34.17
CA GLY A 743 13.43 -6.66 34.10
C GLY A 743 14.09 -6.47 32.74
N TYR A 744 13.57 -7.10 31.66
CA TYR A 744 14.04 -6.96 30.29
C TYR A 744 12.99 -6.22 29.46
N ALA A 745 13.02 -4.90 29.46
CA ALA A 745 12.08 -4.08 28.72
C ALA A 745 12.61 -3.80 27.30
N TYR A 746 12.32 -4.74 26.41
CA TYR A 746 12.66 -4.65 24.98
C TYR A 746 11.63 -3.81 24.21
N GLY A 747 12.08 -2.73 23.57
CA GLY A 747 11.23 -1.95 22.70
C GLY A 747 11.07 -2.59 21.28
N PRO A 748 10.30 -1.95 20.40
CA PRO A 748 9.95 -2.50 19.08
C PRO A 748 11.12 -3.00 18.24
N SER A 749 12.30 -2.35 18.34
CA SER A 749 13.52 -2.73 17.61
C SER A 749 14.09 -4.09 18.00
N PHE A 750 13.76 -4.60 19.20
CA PHE A 750 14.23 -5.89 19.72
C PHE A 750 13.15 -6.96 19.76
N GLN A 751 11.93 -6.67 19.34
CA GLN A 751 10.81 -7.61 19.35
C GLN A 751 10.78 -8.45 18.07
N GLY A 752 11.90 -9.12 17.79
CA GLY A 752 12.12 -9.91 16.55
C GLY A 752 11.61 -11.35 16.59
N LEU A 753 11.25 -11.87 17.77
CA LEU A 753 10.86 -13.28 17.94
C LEU A 753 9.50 -13.56 17.29
N ARG A 754 9.44 -14.54 16.36
CA ARG A 754 8.23 -14.92 15.62
C ARG A 754 7.64 -16.25 16.06
N GLY A 755 8.47 -17.22 16.34
CA GLY A 755 8.05 -18.53 16.81
C GLY A 755 9.16 -19.22 17.58
N VAL A 756 8.80 -20.11 18.52
CA VAL A 756 9.72 -20.90 19.33
C VAL A 756 9.22 -22.32 19.43
N TRP A 757 10.13 -23.28 19.37
CA TRP A 757 9.81 -24.69 19.47
C TRP A 757 10.84 -25.39 20.34
N GLN A 758 10.43 -26.44 21.06
CA GLN A 758 11.28 -27.35 21.80
C GLN A 758 11.58 -28.59 20.93
N ASP A 759 12.85 -28.92 20.76
CA ASP A 759 13.30 -30.15 20.07
C ASP A 759 14.29 -30.91 20.96
N GLY A 760 13.77 -31.82 21.76
CA GLY A 760 14.58 -32.50 22.80
C GLY A 760 15.12 -31.52 23.83
N ALA A 761 16.46 -31.42 23.92
CA ALA A 761 17.13 -30.45 24.79
C ALA A 761 17.34 -29.08 24.13
N ASP A 762 17.16 -28.98 22.81
CA ASP A 762 17.37 -27.76 22.05
C ASP A 762 16.12 -26.90 22.01
N VAL A 763 16.29 -25.59 21.89
CA VAL A 763 15.25 -24.64 21.59
C VAL A 763 15.49 -24.04 20.21
N LEU A 764 14.48 -24.14 19.38
CA LEU A 764 14.49 -23.62 18.02
C LEU A 764 13.66 -22.32 17.99
N ALA A 765 14.11 -21.34 17.21
CA ALA A 765 13.34 -20.11 17.04
C ALA A 765 13.45 -19.55 15.63
N GLU A 766 12.43 -18.79 15.24
CA GLU A 766 12.43 -17.93 14.07
C GLU A 766 12.47 -16.49 14.55
N VAL A 767 13.43 -15.74 14.04
CA VAL A 767 13.67 -14.34 14.43
C VAL A 767 13.77 -13.48 13.19
N VAL A 768 13.07 -12.36 13.19
CA VAL A 768 13.06 -11.39 12.10
C VAL A 768 13.49 -10.04 12.64
N LEU A 769 14.38 -9.35 11.94
CA LEU A 769 14.76 -7.99 12.30
C LEU A 769 13.55 -7.06 12.13
N PRO A 770 13.07 -6.41 13.20
CA PRO A 770 11.95 -5.48 13.07
C PRO A 770 12.31 -4.25 12.23
N GLU A 771 11.36 -3.70 11.48
CA GLU A 771 11.54 -2.43 10.74
C GLU A 771 11.95 -1.27 11.64
N ALA A 772 11.48 -1.27 12.89
CA ALA A 772 11.85 -0.28 13.90
C ALA A 772 13.35 -0.26 14.22
N ALA A 773 14.10 -1.32 13.94
CA ALA A 773 15.55 -1.35 14.12
C ALA A 773 16.31 -0.45 13.13
N GLY A 774 15.65 -0.02 12.04
CA GLY A 774 16.19 0.89 11.03
C GLY A 774 17.08 0.20 10.00
N GLU A 775 18.04 0.94 9.44
CA GLU A 775 18.95 0.43 8.41
C GLU A 775 19.84 -0.69 8.96
N HIS A 776 19.92 -1.81 8.25
CA HIS A 776 20.71 -2.99 8.63
C HIS A 776 22.00 -3.12 7.81
N GLY A 777 22.16 -2.35 6.74
CA GLY A 777 23.36 -2.38 5.90
C GLY A 777 24.62 -1.94 6.65
N GLY A 778 25.73 -2.65 6.41
CA GLY A 778 27.02 -2.38 7.02
C GLY A 778 27.30 -3.06 8.36
N PHE A 779 26.33 -3.72 8.99
CA PHE A 779 26.55 -4.69 10.06
C PHE A 779 26.87 -6.06 9.47
N GLY A 780 27.75 -6.82 10.12
CA GLY A 780 27.90 -8.25 9.82
C GLY A 780 26.61 -9.00 10.16
N ILE A 781 26.09 -8.79 11.37
CA ILE A 781 24.75 -9.16 11.79
C ILE A 781 24.19 -8.03 12.66
N HIS A 782 22.99 -7.56 12.39
CA HIS A 782 22.44 -6.45 13.17
C HIS A 782 22.32 -6.83 14.64
N PRO A 783 22.86 -6.02 15.59
CA PRO A 783 22.90 -6.39 17.00
C PRO A 783 21.53 -6.72 17.60
N ALA A 784 20.46 -6.04 17.18
CA ALA A 784 19.12 -6.33 17.66
C ALA A 784 18.61 -7.71 17.16
N LEU A 785 19.03 -8.18 15.98
CA LEU A 785 18.72 -9.51 15.49
C LEU A 785 19.48 -10.60 16.28
N LEU A 786 20.77 -10.37 16.54
CA LEU A 786 21.59 -11.30 17.30
C LEU A 786 21.16 -11.36 18.77
N ASP A 787 20.75 -10.23 19.35
CA ASP A 787 20.22 -10.21 20.71
C ASP A 787 18.87 -10.93 20.78
N ALA A 788 17.96 -10.67 19.82
CA ALA A 788 16.68 -11.37 19.75
C ALA A 788 16.83 -12.89 19.53
N ALA A 789 17.93 -13.34 18.90
CA ALA A 789 18.26 -14.75 18.79
C ALA A 789 18.54 -15.43 20.17
N LEU A 790 18.92 -14.66 21.18
CA LEU A 790 19.12 -15.14 22.55
C LEU A 790 17.85 -15.11 23.41
N HIS A 791 16.81 -14.36 23.00
CA HIS A 791 15.59 -14.21 23.80
C HIS A 791 14.92 -15.55 24.16
N PRO A 792 14.88 -16.59 23.28
CA PRO A 792 14.33 -17.89 23.66
C PRO A 792 15.01 -18.54 24.86
N ALA A 793 16.23 -18.16 25.19
CA ALA A 793 16.91 -18.61 26.41
C ALA A 793 16.15 -18.26 27.69
N LEU A 794 15.37 -17.16 27.67
CA LEU A 794 14.52 -16.76 28.79
C LEU A 794 13.32 -17.72 29.01
N LEU A 795 12.92 -18.47 27.97
CA LEU A 795 11.89 -19.49 28.06
C LEU A 795 12.41 -20.80 28.63
N ILE A 796 13.69 -21.12 28.38
CA ILE A 796 14.33 -22.36 28.91
C ILE A 796 14.33 -22.30 30.42
N ASP A 797 14.58 -21.15 31.02
CA ASP A 797 14.56 -20.97 32.48
C ASP A 797 13.21 -21.27 33.12
N GLN A 798 12.12 -20.98 32.42
CA GLN A 798 10.76 -21.29 32.86
C GLN A 798 10.43 -22.77 32.76
N LEU A 799 11.13 -23.52 31.85
CA LEU A 799 10.90 -24.94 31.63
C LEU A 799 11.83 -25.85 32.47
N THR A 800 13.01 -25.38 32.85
CA THR A 800 13.97 -26.20 33.64
C THR A 800 13.84 -26.08 35.15
N THR A 801 13.06 -25.10 35.65
CA THR A 801 12.79 -24.93 37.08
C THR A 801 11.43 -25.54 37.47
N GLY A 802 11.29 -26.85 37.23
CA GLY A 802 10.24 -27.67 37.87
C GLY A 802 10.44 -27.93 39.38
N THR A 803 11.43 -27.29 40.03
CA THR A 803 11.65 -27.39 41.47
C THR A 803 12.35 -26.11 41.99
N ASP A 804 11.59 -25.37 42.81
CA ASP A 804 11.99 -24.40 43.84
C ASP A 804 13.46 -23.98 43.92
N THR A 805 13.96 -23.20 42.96
CA THR A 805 15.07 -22.28 43.18
C THR A 805 14.49 -20.86 43.21
N GLU A 806 14.47 -20.26 44.42
CA GLU A 806 14.09 -18.85 44.63
C GLU A 806 14.92 -17.95 43.72
N THR A 807 14.32 -17.50 42.57
CA THR A 807 14.85 -16.40 41.85
C THR A 807 14.76 -15.17 42.71
N THR A 808 15.90 -14.63 43.13
CA THR A 808 15.95 -13.40 43.93
C THR A 808 15.28 -12.27 43.13
N PRO A 809 14.21 -11.64 43.64
CA PRO A 809 13.53 -10.57 42.91
C PRO A 809 14.51 -9.45 42.51
N GLY A 810 14.53 -9.08 41.22
CA GLY A 810 15.36 -7.99 40.70
C GLY A 810 16.75 -8.43 40.20
N GLN A 811 16.98 -9.71 39.94
CA GLN A 811 18.19 -10.26 39.34
C GLN A 811 17.92 -10.56 37.85
N VAL A 812 18.76 -10.04 36.96
CA VAL A 812 18.70 -10.29 35.51
C VAL A 812 19.93 -11.06 35.08
N TRP A 813 19.81 -11.87 34.02
CA TRP A 813 20.94 -12.62 33.45
C TRP A 813 21.45 -11.89 32.21
N LEU A 814 22.77 -11.66 32.15
CA LEU A 814 23.41 -10.97 31.02
C LEU A 814 24.49 -11.85 30.39
N PRO A 815 24.69 -11.79 29.06
CA PRO A 815 25.86 -12.39 28.43
C PRO A 815 27.14 -11.85 29.08
N PHE A 816 28.02 -12.74 29.45
CA PHE A 816 29.28 -12.44 30.14
C PHE A 816 30.49 -12.82 29.30
N ALA A 817 30.45 -13.96 28.62
CA ALA A 817 31.52 -14.40 27.74
C ALA A 817 30.97 -15.05 26.46
N TRP A 818 31.61 -14.76 25.35
CA TRP A 818 31.32 -15.32 24.03
C TRP A 818 32.55 -16.10 23.56
N ASN A 819 32.40 -17.36 23.16
CA ASN A 819 33.50 -18.19 22.73
C ASN A 819 33.20 -18.78 21.34
N GLY A 820 34.17 -18.81 20.46
CA GLY A 820 34.09 -19.39 19.14
C GLY A 820 33.05 -18.73 18.24
N VAL A 821 33.04 -17.38 18.15
CA VAL A 821 32.09 -16.65 17.33
C VAL A 821 32.59 -16.53 15.89
N THR A 822 31.87 -17.12 14.98
CA THR A 822 32.21 -17.10 13.55
C THR A 822 31.03 -16.62 12.72
N LEU A 823 31.23 -15.60 11.89
CA LEU A 823 30.24 -15.08 10.95
C LEU A 823 30.48 -15.71 9.57
N TRP A 824 29.46 -16.36 9.02
CA TRP A 824 29.50 -17.06 7.72
C TRP A 824 28.84 -16.25 6.61
N ALA A 825 27.78 -15.50 6.93
CA ALA A 825 27.06 -14.64 5.99
C ALA A 825 26.64 -13.33 6.67
N ALA A 826 26.79 -12.23 5.96
CA ALA A 826 26.43 -10.89 6.46
C ALA A 826 25.02 -10.46 6.06
N GLU A 827 24.51 -9.44 6.76
CA GLU A 827 23.28 -8.71 6.43
C GLU A 827 21.99 -9.55 6.46
N ALA A 828 21.95 -10.65 7.21
CA ALA A 828 20.73 -11.42 7.40
C ALA A 828 19.67 -10.62 8.16
N THR A 829 18.42 -10.65 7.70
CA THR A 829 17.26 -9.98 8.33
C THR A 829 16.25 -10.96 8.89
N THR A 830 16.27 -12.22 8.45
CA THR A 830 15.41 -13.30 8.94
C THR A 830 16.30 -14.51 9.19
N VAL A 831 16.20 -15.07 10.40
CA VAL A 831 17.07 -16.17 10.79
C VAL A 831 16.31 -17.27 11.53
N ARG A 832 16.79 -18.51 11.33
CA ARG A 832 16.48 -19.69 12.14
C ARG A 832 17.55 -19.84 13.18
N VAL A 833 17.17 -20.07 14.41
CA VAL A 833 18.07 -20.13 15.56
C VAL A 833 17.90 -21.49 16.24
N ARG A 834 19.05 -22.10 16.61
CA ARG A 834 19.08 -23.23 17.55
C ARG A 834 19.91 -22.81 18.76
N LEU A 835 19.32 -22.96 19.95
CA LEU A 835 19.99 -22.84 21.25
C LEU A 835 20.10 -24.21 21.87
N SER A 836 21.32 -24.66 22.10
CA SER A 836 21.61 -25.93 22.74
C SER A 836 22.28 -25.70 24.10
N PRO A 837 21.93 -26.42 25.18
CA PRO A 837 22.63 -26.37 26.45
C PRO A 837 24.11 -26.77 26.28
N TYR A 838 25.03 -26.02 26.87
CA TYR A 838 26.47 -26.31 26.87
C TYR A 838 26.89 -26.94 28.21
N GLU A 839 27.36 -28.21 28.18
CA GLU A 839 27.51 -29.05 29.36
C GLU A 839 28.78 -28.78 30.21
N GLN A 840 29.66 -27.83 29.84
CA GLN A 840 30.93 -27.61 30.56
C GLN A 840 30.92 -26.32 31.42
N SER A 841 30.07 -26.23 32.41
CA SER A 841 30.14 -25.13 33.36
C SER A 841 30.43 -25.63 34.75
N ALA A 842 31.61 -25.31 35.29
CA ALA A 842 31.93 -25.42 36.72
C ALA A 842 31.38 -24.13 37.40
N ASP A 843 30.73 -24.26 38.51
CA ASP A 843 30.25 -23.17 39.39
C ASP A 843 28.93 -22.46 39.02
N GLY A 844 27.91 -23.17 38.46
CA GLY A 844 26.57 -22.61 38.36
C GLY A 844 26.41 -21.54 37.25
N GLU A 845 27.34 -21.47 36.29
CA GLU A 845 27.26 -20.64 35.11
C GLU A 845 26.36 -21.32 34.07
N ARG A 846 25.46 -20.55 33.46
CA ARG A 846 24.63 -21.03 32.36
C ARG A 846 25.33 -20.71 31.05
N ALA A 847 25.56 -21.69 30.21
CA ALA A 847 26.16 -21.52 28.91
C ALA A 847 25.29 -22.17 27.84
N LEU A 848 25.22 -21.53 26.69
CA LEU A 848 24.42 -21.95 25.54
C LEU A 848 25.29 -21.94 24.29
N ARG A 849 25.17 -22.98 23.43
CA ARG A 849 25.64 -22.95 22.04
C ARG A 849 24.57 -22.28 21.20
N VAL A 850 24.99 -21.43 20.27
CA VAL A 850 24.08 -20.72 19.39
C VAL A 850 24.44 -20.99 17.93
N THR A 851 23.48 -21.52 17.18
CA THR A 851 23.62 -21.70 15.72
C THR A 851 22.53 -20.87 15.04
N VAL A 852 22.94 -20.01 14.13
CA VAL A 852 22.07 -19.11 13.39
C VAL A 852 22.20 -19.42 11.90
N ALA A 853 21.07 -19.67 11.24
CA ALA A 853 20.98 -19.90 9.82
C ALA A 853 19.97 -18.95 9.17
N ASP A 854 20.05 -18.74 7.87
CA ASP A 854 19.07 -17.97 7.11
C ASP A 854 17.71 -18.70 6.96
N ALA A 855 16.78 -18.11 6.24
CA ALA A 855 15.45 -18.67 6.02
C ALA A 855 15.44 -20.01 5.26
N VAL A 856 16.51 -20.36 4.54
CA VAL A 856 16.66 -21.65 3.84
C VAL A 856 17.56 -22.65 4.60
N GLY A 857 18.15 -22.21 5.72
CA GLY A 857 18.98 -23.02 6.58
C GLY A 857 20.47 -22.96 6.27
N ALA A 858 20.93 -22.01 5.43
CA ALA A 858 22.36 -21.78 5.23
C ALA A 858 22.95 -21.04 6.44
N PRO A 859 24.19 -21.38 6.87
CA PRO A 859 24.79 -20.83 8.08
C PRO A 859 25.00 -19.30 7.97
N VAL A 860 24.61 -18.57 9.01
CA VAL A 860 24.81 -17.13 9.16
C VAL A 860 25.83 -16.83 10.23
N LEU A 861 25.68 -17.42 11.42
CA LEU A 861 26.59 -17.23 12.56
C LEU A 861 26.58 -18.45 13.46
N THR A 862 27.74 -18.81 13.98
CA THR A 862 27.88 -19.85 15.01
C THR A 862 28.60 -19.28 16.25
N VAL A 863 28.18 -19.72 17.42
CA VAL A 863 28.81 -19.42 18.70
C VAL A 863 28.97 -20.73 19.46
N ASP A 864 30.18 -21.11 19.75
CA ASP A 864 30.44 -22.35 20.48
C ASP A 864 29.85 -22.32 21.89
N SER A 865 29.99 -21.18 22.59
CA SER A 865 29.27 -20.96 23.85
C SER A 865 29.08 -19.48 24.16
N VAL A 866 27.89 -19.15 24.70
CA VAL A 866 27.57 -17.88 25.36
C VAL A 866 27.34 -18.17 26.82
N ALA A 867 28.22 -17.69 27.69
CA ALA A 867 28.05 -17.81 29.12
C ALA A 867 27.26 -16.62 29.70
N MET A 868 26.30 -16.91 30.55
CA MET A 868 25.40 -15.94 31.18
C MET A 868 25.71 -15.80 32.64
N ARG A 869 25.72 -14.58 33.18
CA ARG A 869 25.88 -14.29 34.63
C ARG A 869 24.74 -13.44 35.18
N PRO A 870 24.36 -13.66 36.44
CA PRO A 870 23.36 -12.85 37.13
C PRO A 870 23.94 -11.46 37.45
N ALA A 871 23.16 -10.41 37.20
CA ALA A 871 23.46 -9.02 37.56
C ALA A 871 22.28 -8.44 38.37
N SER A 872 22.57 -7.65 39.41
CA SER A 872 21.52 -6.95 40.16
C SER A 872 21.27 -5.55 39.61
N ALA A 873 20.05 -5.03 39.72
CA ALA A 873 19.69 -3.66 39.34
C ALA A 873 20.59 -2.60 40.04
N ASP A 874 21.03 -2.86 41.28
CA ASP A 874 21.92 -1.98 42.03
C ASP A 874 23.34 -1.97 41.48
N GLN A 875 23.84 -3.10 40.98
CA GLN A 875 25.14 -3.15 40.29
C GLN A 875 25.11 -2.37 38.98
N LEU A 876 24.03 -2.44 38.21
CA LEU A 876 23.88 -1.69 36.95
C LEU A 876 23.73 -0.19 37.20
N ARG A 877 22.99 0.23 38.23
CA ARG A 877 22.89 1.64 38.65
C ARG A 877 24.19 2.19 39.22
N ALA A 878 24.98 1.39 39.96
CA ALA A 878 26.27 1.81 40.52
C ALA A 878 27.34 2.10 39.43
N VAL A 879 27.20 1.53 38.23
CA VAL A 879 27.98 1.86 37.05
C VAL A 879 27.69 3.30 36.57
N ASP A 880 26.43 3.75 36.71
CA ASP A 880 25.99 5.10 36.34
C ASP A 880 26.35 6.16 37.40
N THR A 881 26.26 5.84 38.71
CA THR A 881 26.48 6.78 39.79
C THR A 881 27.98 7.06 40.10
N ARG A 882 28.90 6.20 39.72
CA ARG A 882 30.35 6.50 39.78
C ARG A 882 30.78 7.61 38.83
N ARG A 883 29.87 8.18 38.07
CA ARG A 883 30.06 9.40 37.28
C ARG A 883 29.97 10.69 38.07
N SER A 884 29.30 10.71 39.22
CA SER A 884 29.07 11.92 40.00
C SER A 884 30.07 12.16 41.16
N ASP A 885 30.90 11.18 41.57
CA ASP A 885 31.76 11.28 42.75
C ASP A 885 33.25 11.60 42.46
N SER A 886 33.62 11.93 41.23
CA SER A 886 35.01 12.39 40.90
C SER A 886 35.23 13.88 41.08
N LEU A 887 34.51 14.55 41.96
CA LEU A 887 34.74 15.94 42.39
C LEU A 887 35.35 16.01 43.83
N VAL A 888 36.40 15.23 44.07
CA VAL A 888 37.26 15.47 45.24
C VAL A 888 38.67 15.79 44.72
N PRO A 889 39.28 16.94 45.12
CA PRO A 889 40.60 17.32 44.62
C PRO A 889 41.67 16.40 45.20
N PRO A 890 42.76 16.12 44.47
CA PRO A 890 43.82 15.24 44.93
C PRO A 890 44.58 15.85 46.09
N SER A 891 44.75 15.10 47.19
CA SER A 891 45.65 15.41 48.29
C SER A 891 47.07 15.39 47.76
N THR A 892 47.82 16.45 48.15
CA THR A 892 49.22 16.72 47.83
C THR A 892 50.16 15.60 48.31
N GLY A 893 50.79 14.89 47.41
CA GLY A 893 52.04 14.09 47.70
C GLY A 893 53.28 14.75 47.09
N PRO A 894 54.45 14.43 47.57
CA PRO A 894 55.69 15.25 47.34
C PRO A 894 56.29 15.07 45.94
N PRO A 895 57.12 16.03 45.45
CA PRO A 895 57.57 16.03 44.09
C PRO A 895 58.73 15.06 43.83
N CYS A 896 58.67 14.42 42.66
CA CYS A 896 59.79 13.65 42.11
C CYS A 896 60.78 14.54 41.40
N PRO A 897 62.09 14.26 41.46
CA PRO A 897 63.13 15.09 40.88
C PRO A 897 63.32 14.83 39.38
N SER A 898 63.56 15.91 38.63
CA SER A 898 63.97 15.90 37.23
C SER A 898 65.50 15.52 37.14
N PRO A 899 66.08 15.21 36.03
CA PRO A 899 65.78 15.56 34.61
C PRO A 899 65.28 14.52 33.74
#